data_837c086daa77b989cbfebbce452691dc
#
_entry.id   837c086daa77b989cbfebbce452691dc
#
_cell.length_a   1.000
_cell.length_b   1.000
_cell.length_c   1.000
_cell.angle_alpha   90.00
_cell.angle_beta   90.00
_cell.angle_gamma   90.00
#
_symmetry.space_group_name_H-M   'P 1'
#
loop_
_entity.id
_entity.type
_entity.pdbx_description
1 polymer ?
#
loop_
_entity_poly.entity_id
_entity_poly.type
_entity_poly.pdbx_seq_one_letter_code
_entity_poly.pdbx_strand_id
1 'polypeptide(L)'
;MKKNTEQVSPAELHLTHPKYRPDIDGLRAIAVLSVVLYHAFPSLIRGGFVGVDIFFVISGFLISTIIISNLENNRFSFTEFYARRVKRIFPALLLVLISSYVAGWHILFADEYKQLGKHITGGAGFISNFLLWDESGYFDTTAEIKPLLHLWSLGIEEQFYIFWPLILWAAWKVRLNLLTLTILFFSISLVWNIEHIASDPVSTFYLPAARSWELLAGCILAYLTLHPGKWPTKLTRHLQPLLGKIIYAPNVTPPGTTLRDVQSILGAMLLLTGFCFTTSKSAFPGWWALLPTTGAVLIISAGSAAWFNRTILASRLFVWIGLISFPLYLWHWPLLTFARIVESQEPAPQIRIAAVAASVILAWLTYRVVERPLRSGDSAFKTPILLALMVLVGTAGYVTYHRDGLSFRPNIRSAERINSQFVGPIWKYTQNKICLDKYPFKDADNYSYWFCMASSEAAPTVLLIGNSYANQIYSGFVDHPVLNKNSILSIGDCDLARGSEGPAIPGNKTPCIGDGPARQLELIEGIISKNDSIEYVIIDGLSYTPNAEYIANLEKLVSTYASHNKKIIIFHPHFRLDYDIKACFARPLKAPQKNCEMPVEAAEKLRTSFAPLIAAITAKHPAVKFFDQNQLFCDGKKCSMIKDGMPLYRDEYHHLSIFGSGELGKIFAVWAEHNAPGILKN
;
A
#
# COMPACT_ATOMS: atom_id res chain seq x y z
N MET A 1 -31.38 -63.67 0.75
CA MET A 1 -31.35 -62.16 0.79
C MET A 1 -30.05 -61.71 0.19
N LYS A 2 -30.03 -61.30 -1.11
CA LYS A 2 -28.88 -60.74 -1.80
C LYS A 2 -28.94 -59.25 -1.55
N LYS A 3 -27.93 -58.64 -0.89
CA LYS A 3 -27.73 -57.23 -0.81
C LYS A 3 -27.24 -56.72 -2.18
N ASN A 4 -28.08 -55.98 -2.89
CA ASN A 4 -27.67 -55.17 -4.02
C ASN A 4 -26.81 -54.02 -3.50
N THR A 5 -25.50 -54.10 -3.70
CA THR A 5 -24.61 -52.94 -3.65
C THR A 5 -24.72 -52.24 -5.01
N GLU A 6 -25.52 -51.20 -5.10
CA GLU A 6 -25.47 -50.28 -6.22
C GLU A 6 -24.10 -49.62 -6.24
N GLN A 7 -23.27 -49.99 -7.19
CA GLN A 7 -22.07 -49.27 -7.55
C GLN A 7 -22.50 -47.93 -8.19
N VAL A 8 -22.39 -46.83 -7.44
CA VAL A 8 -22.55 -45.46 -7.95
C VAL A 8 -21.47 -45.25 -9.01
N SER A 9 -21.91 -44.95 -10.21
CA SER A 9 -21.04 -44.64 -11.36
C SER A 9 -20.16 -43.41 -11.07
N PRO A 10 -18.88 -43.41 -11.51
CA PRO A 10 -17.97 -42.26 -11.33
C PRO A 10 -18.45 -40.92 -11.94
N ALA A 11 -19.48 -40.95 -12.80
CA ALA A 11 -20.04 -39.76 -13.47
C ALA A 11 -20.94 -38.88 -12.59
N GLU A 12 -21.28 -39.29 -11.34
CA GLU A 12 -22.20 -38.56 -10.46
C GLU A 12 -21.55 -37.78 -9.33
N LEU A 13 -20.24 -37.69 -9.29
CA LEU A 13 -19.47 -37.00 -8.22
C LEU A 13 -19.15 -35.53 -8.47
N HIS A 14 -19.96 -34.81 -9.26
CA HIS A 14 -19.72 -33.41 -9.47
C HIS A 14 -20.33 -32.56 -8.36
N LEU A 15 -19.56 -31.52 -7.91
CA LEU A 15 -20.04 -30.52 -6.95
C LEU A 15 -21.33 -29.89 -7.47
N THR A 16 -22.37 -29.87 -6.63
CA THR A 16 -23.62 -29.16 -6.95
C THR A 16 -23.39 -27.64 -6.93
N HIS A 17 -23.98 -26.96 -7.91
CA HIS A 17 -23.98 -25.50 -7.96
C HIS A 17 -25.28 -24.93 -7.41
N PRO A 18 -25.23 -23.84 -6.63
CA PRO A 18 -26.43 -23.12 -6.25
C PRO A 18 -27.14 -22.55 -7.50
N LYS A 19 -28.46 -22.36 -7.40
CA LYS A 19 -29.24 -21.72 -8.46
C LYS A 19 -28.64 -20.36 -8.83
N TYR A 20 -28.51 -20.09 -10.13
CA TYR A 20 -27.99 -18.82 -10.65
C TYR A 20 -28.79 -17.62 -10.14
N ARG A 21 -28.09 -16.58 -9.69
CA ARG A 21 -28.61 -15.35 -9.07
C ARG A 21 -28.10 -14.13 -9.85
N PRO A 22 -28.85 -13.62 -10.84
CA PRO A 22 -28.42 -12.47 -11.65
C PRO A 22 -28.28 -11.17 -10.83
N ASP A 23 -29.03 -11.04 -9.75
CA ASP A 23 -28.92 -9.92 -8.82
C ASP A 23 -27.59 -9.88 -8.07
N ILE A 24 -26.93 -11.02 -7.85
CA ILE A 24 -25.56 -11.05 -7.29
C ILE A 24 -24.56 -10.53 -8.30
N ASP A 25 -24.70 -10.85 -9.61
CA ASP A 25 -23.86 -10.25 -10.63
C ASP A 25 -24.08 -8.73 -10.71
N GLY A 26 -25.33 -8.27 -10.58
CA GLY A 26 -25.62 -6.84 -10.48
C GLY A 26 -24.99 -6.14 -9.26
N LEU A 27 -24.96 -6.82 -8.12
CA LEU A 27 -24.27 -6.29 -6.92
C LEU A 27 -22.75 -6.23 -7.14
N ARG A 28 -22.15 -7.23 -7.83
CA ARG A 28 -20.75 -7.18 -8.25
C ARG A 28 -20.47 -6.03 -9.21
N ALA A 29 -21.44 -5.67 -10.06
CA ALA A 29 -21.31 -4.50 -10.94
C ALA A 29 -21.24 -3.19 -10.13
N ILE A 30 -22.11 -3.01 -9.14
CA ILE A 30 -22.05 -1.84 -8.23
C ILE A 30 -20.67 -1.79 -7.54
N ALA A 31 -20.21 -2.91 -7.00
CA ALA A 31 -18.94 -3.00 -6.31
C ALA A 31 -17.74 -2.65 -7.20
N VAL A 32 -17.64 -3.19 -8.43
CA VAL A 32 -16.52 -2.88 -9.31
C VAL A 32 -16.58 -1.45 -9.83
N LEU A 33 -17.76 -0.95 -10.17
CA LEU A 33 -17.92 0.43 -10.67
C LEU A 33 -17.53 1.46 -9.61
N SER A 34 -17.93 1.25 -8.34
CA SER A 34 -17.53 2.16 -7.25
C SER A 34 -16.01 2.23 -7.09
N VAL A 35 -15.31 1.08 -7.14
CA VAL A 35 -13.85 1.00 -7.07
C VAL A 35 -13.18 1.67 -8.25
N VAL A 36 -13.61 1.37 -9.48
CA VAL A 36 -13.04 1.96 -10.71
C VAL A 36 -13.22 3.47 -10.75
N LEU A 37 -14.41 3.95 -10.37
CA LEU A 37 -14.71 5.40 -10.33
C LEU A 37 -13.90 6.11 -9.24
N TYR A 38 -13.73 5.50 -8.07
CA TYR A 38 -12.88 6.04 -7.01
C TYR A 38 -11.43 6.19 -7.47
N HIS A 39 -10.86 5.15 -8.10
CA HIS A 39 -9.47 5.18 -8.54
C HIS A 39 -9.24 6.13 -9.73
N ALA A 40 -10.23 6.27 -10.62
CA ALA A 40 -10.13 7.20 -11.74
C ALA A 40 -10.48 8.66 -11.36
N PHE A 41 -11.46 8.84 -10.47
CA PHE A 41 -12.03 10.15 -10.12
C PHE A 41 -12.38 10.21 -8.62
N PRO A 42 -11.38 10.26 -7.71
CA PRO A 42 -11.60 10.20 -6.27
C PRO A 42 -12.43 11.35 -5.71
N SER A 43 -12.48 12.49 -6.40
CA SER A 43 -13.34 13.62 -6.04
C SER A 43 -14.83 13.37 -6.31
N LEU A 44 -15.16 12.45 -7.23
CA LEU A 44 -16.56 12.14 -7.61
C LEU A 44 -17.21 11.17 -6.60
N ILE A 45 -16.50 10.12 -6.20
CA ILE A 45 -16.97 9.10 -5.25
C ILE A 45 -15.87 8.86 -4.21
N ARG A 46 -15.94 9.55 -3.08
CA ARG A 46 -14.89 9.54 -2.06
C ARG A 46 -14.71 8.19 -1.36
N GLY A 47 -15.80 7.45 -1.16
CA GLY A 47 -15.82 6.15 -0.49
C GLY A 47 -15.92 4.96 -1.44
N GLY A 48 -15.62 5.12 -2.76
CA GLY A 48 -15.81 4.04 -3.73
C GLY A 48 -14.95 2.79 -3.47
N PHE A 49 -13.86 2.92 -2.72
CA PHE A 49 -13.01 1.81 -2.32
C PHE A 49 -13.72 0.76 -1.44
N VAL A 50 -14.79 1.14 -0.72
CA VAL A 50 -15.61 0.20 0.06
C VAL A 50 -16.34 -0.84 -0.82
N GLY A 51 -16.28 -0.73 -2.15
CA GLY A 51 -16.73 -1.78 -3.06
C GLY A 51 -16.01 -3.11 -2.87
N VAL A 52 -14.79 -3.11 -2.33
CA VAL A 52 -14.03 -4.32 -1.99
C VAL A 52 -14.74 -5.11 -0.89
N ASP A 53 -15.29 -4.44 0.11
CA ASP A 53 -16.02 -5.08 1.23
C ASP A 53 -17.28 -5.80 0.73
N ILE A 54 -17.95 -5.23 -0.28
CA ILE A 54 -19.09 -5.87 -0.97
C ILE A 54 -18.63 -7.17 -1.64
N PHE A 55 -17.47 -7.17 -2.31
CA PHE A 55 -16.90 -8.38 -2.90
C PHE A 55 -16.60 -9.44 -1.85
N PHE A 56 -16.05 -9.06 -0.70
CA PHE A 56 -15.76 -10.00 0.38
C PHE A 56 -17.04 -10.70 0.88
N VAL A 57 -18.12 -9.97 1.09
CA VAL A 57 -19.41 -10.56 1.48
C VAL A 57 -19.94 -11.53 0.40
N ILE A 58 -19.92 -11.12 -0.86
CA ILE A 58 -20.35 -11.97 -1.99
C ILE A 58 -19.52 -13.24 -2.07
N SER A 59 -18.20 -13.12 -1.93
CA SER A 59 -17.23 -14.22 -1.97
C SER A 59 -17.45 -15.20 -0.84
N GLY A 60 -17.59 -14.72 0.40
CA GLY A 60 -17.93 -15.53 1.55
C GLY A 60 -19.25 -16.29 1.38
N PHE A 61 -20.29 -15.61 0.88
CA PHE A 61 -21.60 -16.21 0.61
C PHE A 61 -21.54 -17.33 -0.43
N LEU A 62 -20.95 -17.05 -1.59
CA LEU A 62 -20.92 -18.03 -2.69
C LEU A 62 -20.06 -19.25 -2.35
N ILE A 63 -18.88 -19.05 -1.77
CA ILE A 63 -17.96 -20.14 -1.44
C ILE A 63 -18.54 -21.02 -0.34
N SER A 64 -19.06 -20.44 0.73
CA SER A 64 -19.63 -21.23 1.83
C SER A 64 -20.92 -21.95 1.43
N THR A 65 -21.73 -21.36 0.55
CA THR A 65 -22.89 -22.05 -0.03
C THR A 65 -22.45 -23.32 -0.75
N ILE A 66 -21.39 -23.26 -1.58
CA ILE A 66 -20.87 -24.43 -2.30
C ILE A 66 -20.32 -25.46 -1.31
N ILE A 67 -19.48 -25.03 -0.35
CA ILE A 67 -18.82 -25.97 0.58
C ILE A 67 -19.85 -26.66 1.46
N ILE A 68 -20.71 -25.92 2.16
CA ILE A 68 -21.68 -26.45 3.12
C ILE A 68 -22.64 -27.39 2.41
N SER A 69 -23.22 -26.97 1.28
CA SER A 69 -24.14 -27.82 0.52
C SER A 69 -23.50 -29.15 0.07
N ASN A 70 -22.24 -29.13 -0.34
CA ASN A 70 -21.56 -30.34 -0.78
C ASN A 70 -21.06 -31.21 0.40
N LEU A 71 -20.72 -30.63 1.55
CA LEU A 71 -20.40 -31.37 2.77
C LEU A 71 -21.65 -32.13 3.28
N GLU A 72 -22.79 -31.45 3.34
CA GLU A 72 -24.06 -32.05 3.79
C GLU A 72 -24.54 -33.18 2.87
N ASN A 73 -24.27 -33.08 1.58
CA ASN A 73 -24.58 -34.11 0.59
C ASN A 73 -23.46 -35.19 0.44
N ASN A 74 -22.39 -35.14 1.26
CA ASN A 74 -21.23 -36.03 1.20
C ASN A 74 -20.55 -36.07 -0.20
N ARG A 75 -20.56 -34.96 -0.92
CA ARG A 75 -20.00 -34.80 -2.30
C ARG A 75 -18.81 -33.84 -2.36
N PHE A 76 -18.33 -33.33 -1.25
CA PHE A 76 -17.25 -32.35 -1.24
C PHE A 76 -15.91 -32.98 -1.63
N SER A 77 -15.26 -32.42 -2.65
CA SER A 77 -13.93 -32.79 -3.14
C SER A 77 -13.01 -31.57 -3.15
N PHE A 78 -11.91 -31.61 -2.43
CA PHE A 78 -10.88 -30.55 -2.43
C PHE A 78 -10.27 -30.36 -3.82
N THR A 79 -9.93 -31.45 -4.51
CA THR A 79 -9.32 -31.39 -5.85
C THR A 79 -10.22 -30.70 -6.84
N GLU A 80 -11.50 -31.04 -6.85
CA GLU A 80 -12.46 -30.37 -7.74
C GLU A 80 -12.70 -28.93 -7.35
N PHE A 81 -12.81 -28.63 -6.06
CA PHE A 81 -13.01 -27.29 -5.55
C PHE A 81 -11.85 -26.37 -5.98
N TYR A 82 -10.59 -26.76 -5.71
CA TYR A 82 -9.43 -25.93 -6.06
C TYR A 82 -9.22 -25.87 -7.59
N ALA A 83 -9.42 -26.95 -8.32
CA ALA A 83 -9.33 -26.94 -9.78
C ALA A 83 -10.31 -25.93 -10.41
N ARG A 84 -11.54 -25.83 -9.88
CA ARG A 84 -12.53 -24.82 -10.33
C ARG A 84 -12.07 -23.40 -10.00
N ARG A 85 -11.44 -23.16 -8.84
CA ARG A 85 -10.89 -21.85 -8.48
C ARG A 85 -9.75 -21.46 -9.41
N VAL A 86 -8.77 -22.35 -9.63
CA VAL A 86 -7.67 -22.13 -10.57
C VAL A 86 -8.20 -21.78 -11.96
N LYS A 87 -9.14 -22.56 -12.52
CA LYS A 87 -9.74 -22.27 -13.84
C LYS A 87 -10.51 -20.94 -13.89
N ARG A 88 -10.97 -20.43 -12.76
CA ARG A 88 -11.73 -19.16 -12.68
C ARG A 88 -10.82 -17.94 -12.56
N ILE A 89 -9.73 -18.04 -11.78
CA ILE A 89 -8.95 -16.88 -11.34
C ILE A 89 -7.67 -16.73 -12.16
N PHE A 90 -6.91 -17.80 -12.34
CA PHE A 90 -5.59 -17.78 -12.96
C PHE A 90 -5.58 -17.24 -14.40
N PRO A 91 -6.53 -17.55 -15.28
CA PRO A 91 -6.46 -17.08 -16.66
C PRO A 91 -6.41 -15.56 -16.79
N ALA A 92 -7.29 -14.85 -16.09
CA ALA A 92 -7.34 -13.40 -16.13
C ALA A 92 -6.15 -12.77 -15.35
N LEU A 93 -5.80 -13.34 -14.20
CA LEU A 93 -4.68 -12.86 -13.39
C LEU A 93 -3.35 -13.02 -14.15
N LEU A 94 -3.08 -14.18 -14.75
CA LEU A 94 -1.88 -14.41 -15.58
C LEU A 94 -1.77 -13.39 -16.72
N LEU A 95 -2.88 -13.14 -17.43
CA LEU A 95 -2.89 -12.19 -18.51
C LEU A 95 -2.51 -10.79 -18.04
N VAL A 96 -3.06 -10.33 -16.90
CA VAL A 96 -2.75 -9.01 -16.34
C VAL A 96 -1.32 -8.94 -15.82
N LEU A 97 -0.83 -9.97 -15.11
CA LEU A 97 0.55 -10.03 -14.62
C LEU A 97 1.55 -9.99 -15.77
N ILE A 98 1.34 -10.80 -16.81
CA ILE A 98 2.20 -10.84 -18.00
C ILE A 98 2.15 -9.50 -18.74
N SER A 99 0.97 -8.95 -18.95
CA SER A 99 0.82 -7.65 -19.63
C SER A 99 1.48 -6.52 -18.85
N SER A 100 1.33 -6.51 -17.52
CA SER A 100 2.01 -5.53 -16.66
C SER A 100 3.53 -5.70 -16.69
N TYR A 101 4.02 -6.94 -16.71
CA TYR A 101 5.44 -7.25 -16.82
C TYR A 101 6.02 -6.73 -18.16
N VAL A 102 5.33 -7.02 -19.28
CA VAL A 102 5.73 -6.56 -20.62
C VAL A 102 5.65 -5.03 -20.75
N ALA A 103 4.56 -4.42 -20.27
CA ALA A 103 4.44 -2.96 -20.27
C ALA A 103 5.54 -2.32 -19.42
N GLY A 104 5.79 -2.85 -18.22
CA GLY A 104 6.86 -2.40 -17.32
C GLY A 104 8.25 -2.51 -17.95
N TRP A 105 8.52 -3.58 -18.71
CA TRP A 105 9.79 -3.72 -19.46
C TRP A 105 10.12 -2.52 -20.34
N HIS A 106 9.09 -1.92 -20.95
CA HIS A 106 9.24 -0.81 -21.88
C HIS A 106 9.05 0.57 -21.26
N ILE A 107 8.36 0.68 -20.11
CA ILE A 107 7.93 1.96 -19.55
C ILE A 107 8.75 2.34 -18.31
N LEU A 108 9.08 1.35 -17.45
CA LEU A 108 9.58 1.59 -16.11
C LEU A 108 11.10 1.74 -16.06
N PHE A 109 11.58 2.62 -15.19
CA PHE A 109 12.97 2.64 -14.77
C PHE A 109 13.37 1.35 -14.05
N ALA A 110 14.65 1.16 -13.78
CA ALA A 110 15.12 -0.10 -13.19
C ALA A 110 14.58 -0.32 -11.77
N ASP A 111 14.57 0.71 -10.93
CA ASP A 111 14.02 0.66 -9.57
C ASP A 111 12.51 0.40 -9.56
N GLU A 112 11.75 1.06 -10.43
CA GLU A 112 10.31 0.84 -10.60
C GLU A 112 10.02 -0.59 -11.09
N TYR A 113 10.83 -1.10 -12.01
CA TYR A 113 10.67 -2.46 -12.54
C TYR A 113 11.06 -3.53 -11.52
N LYS A 114 12.04 -3.24 -10.67
CA LYS A 114 12.36 -4.06 -9.50
C LYS A 114 11.14 -4.20 -8.58
N GLN A 115 10.48 -3.10 -8.24
CA GLN A 115 9.27 -3.11 -7.42
C GLN A 115 8.12 -3.85 -8.10
N LEU A 116 7.92 -3.62 -9.40
CA LEU A 116 6.92 -4.38 -10.16
C LEU A 116 7.21 -5.89 -10.08
N GLY A 117 8.48 -6.30 -10.20
CA GLY A 117 8.90 -7.71 -10.06
C GLY A 117 8.52 -8.30 -8.70
N LYS A 118 8.77 -7.57 -7.60
CA LYS A 118 8.34 -7.95 -6.25
C LYS A 118 6.81 -8.15 -6.18
N HIS A 119 6.04 -7.21 -6.71
CA HIS A 119 4.57 -7.26 -6.69
C HIS A 119 4.00 -8.35 -7.63
N ILE A 120 4.66 -8.67 -8.75
CA ILE A 120 4.28 -9.81 -9.59
C ILE A 120 4.45 -11.13 -8.82
N THR A 121 5.56 -11.28 -8.11
CA THR A 121 5.80 -12.46 -7.26
C THR A 121 4.71 -12.57 -6.18
N GLY A 122 4.41 -11.46 -5.51
CA GLY A 122 3.36 -11.38 -4.50
C GLY A 122 1.97 -11.69 -5.05
N GLY A 123 1.65 -11.17 -6.24
CA GLY A 123 0.39 -11.42 -6.94
C GLY A 123 0.23 -12.89 -7.37
N ALA A 124 1.31 -13.47 -7.91
CA ALA A 124 1.34 -14.88 -8.30
C ALA A 124 1.23 -15.84 -7.10
N GLY A 125 1.79 -15.44 -5.95
CA GLY A 125 1.73 -16.20 -4.69
C GLY A 125 0.54 -15.86 -3.80
N PHE A 126 -0.32 -14.93 -4.18
CA PHE A 126 -1.45 -14.41 -3.36
C PHE A 126 -1.01 -13.86 -1.99
N ILE A 127 0.17 -13.25 -1.92
CA ILE A 127 0.74 -12.64 -0.70
C ILE A 127 0.94 -11.12 -0.84
N SER A 128 0.31 -10.50 -1.84
CA SER A 128 0.43 -9.05 -2.10
C SER A 128 0.06 -8.19 -0.89
N ASN A 129 -0.92 -8.61 -0.11
CA ASN A 129 -1.32 -7.92 1.12
C ASN A 129 -0.21 -7.90 2.19
N PHE A 130 0.52 -9.00 2.37
CA PHE A 130 1.65 -9.04 3.30
C PHE A 130 2.83 -8.20 2.81
N LEU A 131 3.12 -8.23 1.49
CA LEU A 131 4.18 -7.40 0.92
C LEU A 131 3.88 -5.90 1.07
N LEU A 132 2.64 -5.50 0.82
CA LEU A 132 2.22 -4.11 0.95
C LEU A 132 2.13 -3.65 2.41
N TRP A 133 1.77 -4.52 3.32
CA TRP A 133 1.85 -4.28 4.75
C TRP A 133 3.30 -4.06 5.21
N ASP A 134 4.22 -4.92 4.77
CA ASP A 134 5.66 -4.81 5.08
C ASP A 134 6.30 -3.55 4.48
N GLU A 135 5.88 -3.15 3.27
CA GLU A 135 6.36 -1.96 2.59
C GLU A 135 5.85 -0.66 3.23
N SER A 136 4.69 -0.70 3.88
CA SER A 136 4.06 0.50 4.44
C SER A 136 4.93 1.12 5.53
N GLY A 137 5.42 2.32 5.29
CA GLY A 137 6.30 3.04 6.21
C GLY A 137 6.72 4.40 5.65
N TYR A 138 7.64 5.05 6.33
CA TYR A 138 8.10 6.40 6.02
C TYR A 138 8.68 6.56 4.59
N PHE A 139 9.27 5.50 4.04
CA PHE A 139 9.89 5.51 2.70
C PHE A 139 9.08 4.74 1.66
N ASP A 140 7.81 4.43 1.94
CA ASP A 140 6.99 3.74 0.94
C ASP A 140 6.73 4.68 -0.25
N THR A 141 6.85 4.14 -1.46
CA THR A 141 6.41 4.85 -2.67
C THR A 141 4.90 5.07 -2.62
N THR A 142 4.44 6.19 -3.16
CA THR A 142 3.01 6.48 -3.15
C THR A 142 2.21 5.31 -3.76
N ALA A 143 1.13 4.95 -3.12
CA ALA A 143 0.28 3.83 -3.52
C ALA A 143 -0.13 3.90 -5.00
N GLU A 144 -0.32 5.12 -5.51
CA GLU A 144 -0.78 5.41 -6.86
C GLU A 144 0.22 5.09 -7.97
N ILE A 145 1.49 4.83 -7.65
CA ILE A 145 2.51 4.42 -8.64
C ILE A 145 2.89 2.94 -8.54
N LYS A 146 2.17 2.14 -7.74
CA LYS A 146 2.35 0.68 -7.64
C LYS A 146 1.35 -0.05 -8.57
N PRO A 147 1.75 -0.53 -9.77
CA PRO A 147 0.80 -1.03 -10.78
C PRO A 147 -0.04 -2.24 -10.36
N LEU A 148 0.37 -2.98 -9.35
CA LEU A 148 -0.33 -4.18 -8.86
C LEU A 148 -0.82 -4.04 -7.41
N LEU A 149 -0.90 -2.81 -6.89
CA LEU A 149 -1.37 -2.55 -5.52
C LEU A 149 -2.70 -3.25 -5.22
N HIS A 150 -3.67 -3.13 -6.11
CA HIS A 150 -5.04 -3.64 -5.93
C HIS A 150 -5.12 -5.15 -5.67
N LEU A 151 -4.07 -5.91 -5.97
CA LEU A 151 -4.02 -7.36 -5.72
C LEU A 151 -3.97 -7.74 -4.22
N TRP A 152 -3.85 -6.74 -3.31
CA TRP A 152 -3.93 -7.01 -1.88
C TRP A 152 -5.25 -7.67 -1.47
N SER A 153 -6.37 -7.19 -2.02
CA SER A 153 -7.69 -7.72 -1.69
C SER A 153 -7.90 -9.13 -2.24
N LEU A 154 -7.39 -9.39 -3.45
CA LEU A 154 -7.38 -10.74 -4.02
C LEU A 154 -6.52 -11.69 -3.19
N GLY A 155 -5.39 -11.20 -2.62
CA GLY A 155 -4.58 -11.97 -1.67
C GLY A 155 -5.39 -12.45 -0.48
N ILE A 156 -6.12 -11.57 0.20
CA ILE A 156 -7.00 -11.91 1.34
C ILE A 156 -8.08 -12.91 0.92
N GLU A 157 -8.73 -12.68 -0.23
CA GLU A 157 -9.80 -13.52 -0.74
C GLU A 157 -9.31 -14.95 -1.04
N GLU A 158 -8.16 -15.09 -1.71
CA GLU A 158 -7.60 -16.40 -2.06
C GLU A 158 -7.04 -17.15 -0.84
N GLN A 159 -6.43 -16.44 0.12
CA GLN A 159 -6.03 -17.01 1.40
C GLN A 159 -7.25 -17.58 2.14
N PHE A 160 -8.37 -16.84 2.15
CA PHE A 160 -9.62 -17.34 2.71
C PHE A 160 -10.11 -18.58 1.96
N TYR A 161 -10.03 -18.62 0.64
CA TYR A 161 -10.43 -19.80 -0.15
C TYR A 161 -9.54 -21.02 0.06
N ILE A 162 -8.28 -20.83 0.46
CA ILE A 162 -7.38 -21.92 0.81
C ILE A 162 -7.74 -22.50 2.18
N PHE A 163 -7.92 -21.66 3.20
CA PHE A 163 -8.06 -22.12 4.58
C PHE A 163 -9.50 -22.45 4.97
N TRP A 164 -10.48 -21.69 4.50
CA TRP A 164 -11.87 -21.86 4.92
C TRP A 164 -12.49 -23.23 4.60
N PRO A 165 -12.28 -23.82 3.41
CA PRO A 165 -12.76 -25.17 3.12
C PRO A 165 -12.16 -26.23 4.05
N LEU A 166 -10.89 -26.09 4.44
CA LEU A 166 -10.22 -26.99 5.37
C LEU A 166 -10.84 -26.91 6.76
N ILE A 167 -11.09 -25.71 7.25
CA ILE A 167 -11.72 -25.43 8.55
C ILE A 167 -13.14 -26.01 8.59
N LEU A 168 -13.96 -25.73 7.58
CA LEU A 168 -15.34 -26.24 7.52
C LEU A 168 -15.37 -27.76 7.41
N TRP A 169 -14.48 -28.35 6.59
CA TRP A 169 -14.39 -29.81 6.46
C TRP A 169 -13.95 -30.48 7.76
N ALA A 170 -12.95 -29.96 8.45
CA ALA A 170 -12.49 -30.46 9.73
C ALA A 170 -13.61 -30.37 10.80
N ALA A 171 -14.27 -29.21 10.89
CA ALA A 171 -15.40 -29.02 11.80
C ALA A 171 -16.57 -29.98 11.50
N TRP A 172 -16.88 -30.20 10.22
CA TRP A 172 -17.89 -31.16 9.79
C TRP A 172 -17.54 -32.60 10.20
N LYS A 173 -16.29 -32.99 10.04
CA LYS A 173 -15.80 -34.34 10.43
C LYS A 173 -15.93 -34.62 11.92
N VAL A 174 -15.61 -33.60 12.75
CA VAL A 174 -15.75 -33.72 14.21
C VAL A 174 -17.15 -33.32 14.73
N ARG A 175 -18.10 -33.12 13.80
CA ARG A 175 -19.51 -32.79 14.08
C ARG A 175 -19.75 -31.50 14.86
N LEU A 176 -18.88 -30.52 14.70
CA LEU A 176 -19.09 -29.18 15.27
C LEU A 176 -20.21 -28.45 14.53
N ASN A 177 -20.89 -27.56 15.24
CA ASN A 177 -21.89 -26.69 14.63
C ASN A 177 -21.20 -25.61 13.78
N LEU A 178 -21.35 -25.71 12.45
CA LEU A 178 -20.69 -24.82 11.50
C LEU A 178 -21.11 -23.35 11.67
N LEU A 179 -22.38 -23.08 12.05
CA LEU A 179 -22.85 -21.71 12.31
C LEU A 179 -22.15 -21.12 13.53
N THR A 180 -22.09 -21.85 14.64
CA THR A 180 -21.43 -21.39 15.87
C THR A 180 -19.95 -21.10 15.62
N LEU A 181 -19.27 -21.99 14.89
CA LEU A 181 -17.88 -21.82 14.50
C LEU A 181 -17.70 -20.55 13.65
N THR A 182 -18.55 -20.35 12.65
CA THR A 182 -18.49 -19.17 11.76
C THR A 182 -18.73 -17.88 12.54
N ILE A 183 -19.69 -17.86 13.46
CA ILE A 183 -19.98 -16.70 14.32
C ILE A 183 -18.79 -16.42 15.24
N LEU A 184 -18.13 -17.44 15.78
CA LEU A 184 -16.95 -17.27 16.64
C LEU A 184 -15.82 -16.60 15.86
N PHE A 185 -15.45 -17.10 14.67
CA PHE A 185 -14.42 -16.50 13.84
C PHE A 185 -14.79 -15.08 13.36
N PHE A 186 -16.05 -14.86 13.00
CA PHE A 186 -16.60 -13.55 12.68
C PHE A 186 -16.39 -12.55 13.83
N SER A 187 -16.77 -12.95 15.05
CA SER A 187 -16.66 -12.08 16.22
C SER A 187 -15.20 -11.77 16.56
N ILE A 188 -14.32 -12.76 16.52
CA ILE A 188 -12.88 -12.57 16.77
C ILE A 188 -12.29 -11.58 15.75
N SER A 189 -12.56 -11.78 14.46
CA SER A 189 -12.03 -10.90 13.40
C SER A 189 -12.60 -9.48 13.48
N LEU A 190 -13.91 -9.32 13.80
CA LEU A 190 -14.52 -8.01 13.95
C LEU A 190 -13.98 -7.25 15.18
N VAL A 191 -13.84 -7.94 16.32
CA VAL A 191 -13.27 -7.34 17.54
C VAL A 191 -11.83 -6.90 17.25
N TRP A 192 -11.03 -7.78 16.62
CA TRP A 192 -9.67 -7.42 16.20
C TRP A 192 -9.63 -6.16 15.35
N ASN A 193 -10.50 -6.08 14.33
CA ASN A 193 -10.61 -4.90 13.47
C ASN A 193 -10.89 -3.62 14.28
N ILE A 194 -11.90 -3.66 15.16
CA ILE A 194 -12.33 -2.48 15.91
C ILE A 194 -11.28 -2.02 16.92
N GLU A 195 -10.64 -2.95 17.62
CA GLU A 195 -9.63 -2.63 18.63
C GLU A 195 -8.34 -2.08 18.02
N HIS A 196 -7.92 -2.60 16.87
CA HIS A 196 -6.63 -2.25 16.29
C HIS A 196 -6.68 -1.11 15.27
N ILE A 197 -7.85 -0.71 14.78
CA ILE A 197 -7.93 0.33 13.73
C ILE A 197 -7.34 1.69 14.18
N ALA A 198 -7.43 2.04 15.45
CA ALA A 198 -6.89 3.29 15.97
C ALA A 198 -5.37 3.21 16.24
N SER A 199 -4.87 2.03 16.57
CA SER A 199 -3.48 1.80 16.96
C SER A 199 -2.60 1.36 15.79
N ASP A 200 -3.10 0.53 14.89
CA ASP A 200 -2.38 0.04 13.71
C ASP A 200 -3.33 -0.05 12.49
N PRO A 201 -3.63 1.10 11.86
CA PRO A 201 -4.53 1.16 10.72
C PRO A 201 -3.99 0.38 9.51
N VAL A 202 -2.68 0.29 9.35
CA VAL A 202 -2.04 -0.39 8.21
C VAL A 202 -2.24 -1.90 8.29
N SER A 203 -1.91 -2.53 9.42
CA SER A 203 -2.15 -3.96 9.61
C SER A 203 -3.62 -4.29 9.55
N THR A 204 -4.47 -3.44 10.12
CA THR A 204 -5.94 -3.59 10.10
C THR A 204 -6.49 -3.55 8.68
N PHE A 205 -5.87 -2.79 7.78
CA PHE A 205 -6.27 -2.71 6.38
C PHE A 205 -5.83 -3.92 5.56
N TYR A 206 -4.57 -4.39 5.71
CA TYR A 206 -3.96 -5.39 4.84
C TYR A 206 -4.03 -6.83 5.37
N LEU A 207 -4.17 -7.07 6.68
CA LEU A 207 -4.10 -8.41 7.22
C LEU A 207 -5.45 -9.14 7.25
N PRO A 208 -5.48 -10.45 6.90
CA PRO A 208 -6.70 -11.25 6.90
C PRO A 208 -7.40 -11.31 8.26
N ALA A 209 -6.64 -11.27 9.36
CA ALA A 209 -7.20 -11.30 10.71
C ALA A 209 -8.24 -10.20 10.96
N ALA A 210 -7.98 -9.00 10.45
CA ALA A 210 -8.84 -7.83 10.61
C ALA A 210 -9.94 -7.71 9.55
N ARG A 211 -9.83 -8.45 8.42
CA ARG A 211 -10.73 -8.33 7.26
C ARG A 211 -11.63 -9.54 7.04
N SER A 212 -11.29 -10.71 7.62
CA SER A 212 -12.05 -11.96 7.38
C SER A 212 -13.51 -11.90 7.84
N TRP A 213 -13.86 -11.03 8.80
CA TRP A 213 -15.24 -10.89 9.26
C TRP A 213 -16.21 -10.49 8.14
N GLU A 214 -15.77 -9.77 7.13
CA GLU A 214 -16.59 -9.38 5.97
C GLU A 214 -16.95 -10.60 5.11
N LEU A 215 -15.96 -11.48 4.85
CA LEU A 215 -16.21 -12.77 4.19
C LEU A 215 -17.08 -13.68 5.08
N LEU A 216 -16.82 -13.71 6.38
CA LEU A 216 -17.55 -14.54 7.34
C LEU A 216 -19.00 -14.05 7.52
N ALA A 217 -19.29 -12.77 7.35
CA ALA A 217 -20.68 -12.26 7.28
C ALA A 217 -21.44 -12.92 6.12
N GLY A 218 -20.79 -13.02 4.95
CA GLY A 218 -21.32 -13.78 3.82
C GLY A 218 -21.50 -15.26 4.12
N CYS A 219 -20.57 -15.88 4.88
CA CYS A 219 -20.66 -17.30 5.27
C CYS A 219 -21.83 -17.58 6.21
N ILE A 220 -22.07 -16.70 7.20
CA ILE A 220 -23.24 -16.78 8.09
C ILE A 220 -24.52 -16.73 7.24
N LEU A 221 -24.58 -15.78 6.29
CA LEU A 221 -25.72 -15.66 5.40
C LEU A 221 -25.93 -16.93 4.55
N ALA A 222 -24.84 -17.53 4.04
CA ALA A 222 -24.88 -18.78 3.28
C ALA A 222 -25.52 -19.91 4.12
N TYR A 223 -25.04 -20.09 5.34
CA TYR A 223 -25.59 -21.11 6.25
C TYR A 223 -27.09 -20.89 6.52
N LEU A 224 -27.49 -19.66 6.84
CA LEU A 224 -28.89 -19.33 7.09
C LEU A 224 -29.78 -19.53 5.85
N THR A 225 -29.23 -19.26 4.65
CA THR A 225 -29.95 -19.46 3.39
C THR A 225 -30.18 -20.95 3.08
N LEU A 226 -29.21 -21.81 3.40
CA LEU A 226 -29.32 -23.26 3.25
C LEU A 226 -30.27 -23.88 4.30
N HIS A 227 -30.42 -23.23 5.47
CA HIS A 227 -31.23 -23.72 6.57
C HIS A 227 -32.37 -22.72 6.93
N PRO A 228 -33.41 -22.61 6.10
CA PRO A 228 -34.46 -21.60 6.30
C PRO A 228 -35.20 -21.75 7.63
N GLY A 229 -35.24 -22.93 8.23
CA GLY A 229 -35.81 -23.13 9.58
C GLY A 229 -35.00 -22.49 10.72
N LYS A 230 -33.76 -22.09 10.48
CA LYS A 230 -32.88 -21.38 11.43
C LYS A 230 -33.06 -19.85 11.39
N TRP A 231 -33.76 -19.32 10.38
CA TRP A 231 -34.08 -17.89 10.35
C TRP A 231 -35.00 -17.49 11.50
N PRO A 232 -34.93 -16.25 12.01
CA PRO A 232 -35.81 -15.73 13.02
C PRO A 232 -37.24 -15.51 12.46
N THR A 233 -37.90 -16.62 12.12
CA THR A 233 -39.24 -16.62 11.47
C THR A 233 -40.31 -15.86 12.25
N LYS A 234 -40.18 -15.82 13.58
CA LYS A 234 -41.10 -15.02 14.43
C LYS A 234 -40.99 -13.52 14.08
N LEU A 235 -39.75 -13.00 13.96
CA LEU A 235 -39.52 -11.59 13.63
C LEU A 235 -40.04 -11.24 12.22
N THR A 236 -39.75 -12.08 11.23
CA THR A 236 -40.21 -11.85 9.84
C THR A 236 -41.74 -11.92 9.74
N ARG A 237 -42.38 -12.82 10.51
CA ARG A 237 -43.83 -12.96 10.54
C ARG A 237 -44.53 -11.71 11.12
N HIS A 238 -43.91 -11.01 12.08
CA HIS A 238 -44.44 -9.78 12.64
C HIS A 238 -44.14 -8.54 11.82
N LEU A 239 -42.92 -8.45 11.27
CA LEU A 239 -42.47 -7.29 10.50
C LEU A 239 -43.19 -7.16 9.14
N GLN A 240 -43.45 -8.25 8.44
CA GLN A 240 -44.10 -8.22 7.12
C GLN A 240 -45.47 -7.52 7.13
N PRO A 241 -46.45 -7.86 8.03
CA PRO A 241 -47.73 -7.19 8.07
C PRO A 241 -47.64 -5.77 8.67
N LEU A 242 -46.71 -5.53 9.60
CA LEU A 242 -46.48 -4.19 10.16
C LEU A 242 -46.02 -3.21 9.07
N LEU A 243 -45.00 -3.56 8.30
CA LEU A 243 -44.52 -2.78 7.19
C LEU A 243 -45.58 -2.59 6.11
N GLY A 244 -46.35 -3.65 5.83
CA GLY A 244 -47.49 -3.55 4.91
C GLY A 244 -48.50 -2.47 5.32
N LYS A 245 -48.85 -2.39 6.60
CA LYS A 245 -49.77 -1.36 7.15
C LYS A 245 -49.19 0.05 7.14
N ILE A 246 -47.89 0.18 7.27
CA ILE A 246 -47.22 1.50 7.28
C ILE A 246 -47.03 2.04 5.84
N ILE A 247 -46.70 1.19 4.91
CA ILE A 247 -46.32 1.59 3.55
C ILE A 247 -47.50 1.72 2.60
N TYR A 248 -48.51 0.87 2.77
CA TYR A 248 -49.67 0.83 1.86
C TYR A 248 -50.91 1.41 2.51
N ALA A 249 -51.78 2.02 1.71
CA ALA A 249 -53.06 2.50 2.12
C ALA A 249 -53.95 1.35 2.65
N PRO A 250 -54.89 1.63 3.59
CA PRO A 250 -55.73 0.57 4.23
C PRO A 250 -56.47 -0.33 3.25
N ASN A 251 -56.77 0.17 2.06
CA ASN A 251 -57.55 -0.53 1.03
C ASN A 251 -56.68 -1.34 0.05
N VAL A 252 -55.35 -1.36 0.24
CA VAL A 252 -54.42 -2.07 -0.64
C VAL A 252 -53.91 -3.32 0.06
N THR A 253 -53.99 -4.46 -0.60
CA THR A 253 -53.38 -5.71 -0.13
C THR A 253 -51.89 -5.63 -0.32
N PRO A 254 -51.05 -5.58 0.75
CA PRO A 254 -49.60 -5.49 0.62
C PRO A 254 -49.04 -6.70 -0.12
N PRO A 255 -48.04 -6.51 -1.05
CA PRO A 255 -47.35 -7.61 -1.65
C PRO A 255 -46.63 -8.49 -0.62
N GLY A 256 -46.59 -9.79 -0.84
CA GLY A 256 -45.84 -10.72 0.03
C GLY A 256 -44.34 -10.47 0.08
N THR A 257 -43.83 -9.55 -0.76
CA THR A 257 -42.41 -9.16 -0.85
C THR A 257 -42.08 -7.90 -0.05
N THR A 258 -43.02 -7.22 0.59
CA THR A 258 -42.83 -5.89 1.22
C THR A 258 -41.62 -5.84 2.14
N LEU A 259 -41.42 -6.83 3.02
CA LEU A 259 -40.24 -6.89 3.91
C LEU A 259 -38.94 -7.02 3.10
N ARG A 260 -38.93 -7.83 2.08
CA ARG A 260 -37.76 -8.03 1.19
C ARG A 260 -37.44 -6.77 0.41
N ASP A 261 -38.46 -6.05 -0.05
CA ASP A 261 -38.30 -4.79 -0.79
C ASP A 261 -37.68 -3.71 0.14
N VAL A 262 -38.21 -3.55 1.35
CA VAL A 262 -37.64 -2.65 2.37
C VAL A 262 -36.21 -3.03 2.72
N GLN A 263 -35.96 -4.30 2.91
CA GLN A 263 -34.64 -4.80 3.25
C GLN A 263 -33.61 -4.52 2.13
N SER A 264 -33.96 -4.74 0.87
CA SER A 264 -33.06 -4.47 -0.24
C SER A 264 -32.83 -2.98 -0.47
N ILE A 265 -33.84 -2.13 -0.28
CA ILE A 265 -33.71 -0.68 -0.36
C ILE A 265 -32.84 -0.15 0.77
N LEU A 266 -33.05 -0.62 2.01
CA LEU A 266 -32.21 -0.25 3.16
C LEU A 266 -30.73 -0.65 2.90
N GLY A 267 -30.52 -1.84 2.35
CA GLY A 267 -29.19 -2.28 1.95
C GLY A 267 -28.57 -1.35 0.91
N ALA A 268 -29.33 -0.94 -0.11
CA ALA A 268 -28.86 0.02 -1.14
C ALA A 268 -28.53 1.40 -0.54
N MET A 269 -29.35 1.88 0.42
CA MET A 269 -29.07 3.14 1.13
C MET A 269 -27.79 3.06 1.97
N LEU A 270 -27.53 1.93 2.66
CA LEU A 270 -26.28 1.74 3.40
C LEU A 270 -25.06 1.75 2.47
N LEU A 271 -25.14 1.10 1.30
CA LEU A 271 -24.08 1.17 0.30
C LEU A 271 -23.85 2.61 -0.17
N LEU A 272 -24.92 3.33 -0.50
CA LEU A 272 -24.82 4.73 -0.95
C LEU A 272 -24.21 5.61 0.14
N THR A 273 -24.61 5.42 1.40
CA THR A 273 -24.02 6.11 2.56
C THR A 273 -22.52 5.83 2.65
N GLY A 274 -22.11 4.56 2.52
CA GLY A 274 -20.71 4.18 2.47
C GLY A 274 -19.94 4.88 1.34
N PHE A 275 -20.48 4.93 0.13
CA PHE A 275 -19.84 5.61 -1.01
C PHE A 275 -19.72 7.13 -0.85
N CYS A 276 -20.68 7.77 -0.20
CA CYS A 276 -20.70 9.23 -0.06
C CYS A 276 -19.90 9.75 1.15
N PHE A 277 -19.96 9.04 2.28
CA PHE A 277 -19.46 9.57 3.56
C PHE A 277 -18.15 8.94 4.04
N THR A 278 -17.77 7.75 3.56
CA THR A 278 -16.44 7.22 3.86
C THR A 278 -15.39 7.94 3.03
N THR A 279 -14.26 8.25 3.63
CA THR A 279 -13.15 8.97 2.99
C THR A 279 -11.82 8.30 3.32
N SER A 280 -10.76 8.65 2.61
CA SER A 280 -9.38 8.19 2.93
C SER A 280 -8.88 8.64 4.31
N LYS A 281 -9.54 9.63 4.93
CA LYS A 281 -9.24 10.12 6.29
C LYS A 281 -10.05 9.40 7.37
N SER A 282 -11.04 8.61 6.98
CA SER A 282 -11.84 7.81 7.92
C SER A 282 -10.96 6.69 8.50
N ALA A 283 -11.15 6.34 9.78
CA ALA A 283 -10.51 5.17 10.38
C ALA A 283 -11.13 3.89 9.77
N PHE A 284 -10.66 3.54 8.58
CA PHE A 284 -11.17 2.42 7.77
C PHE A 284 -10.18 1.25 7.78
N PRO A 285 -10.65 -0.01 7.93
CA PRO A 285 -12.05 -0.48 7.90
C PRO A 285 -12.88 -0.13 9.15
N GLY A 286 -12.47 -0.45 10.37
CA GLY A 286 -13.15 -0.10 11.60
C GLY A 286 -14.69 -0.21 11.52
N TRP A 287 -15.39 0.72 12.14
CA TRP A 287 -16.84 0.81 12.09
C TRP A 287 -17.41 1.17 10.70
N TRP A 288 -16.62 1.83 9.85
CA TRP A 288 -17.07 2.27 8.53
C TRP A 288 -17.33 1.10 7.58
N ALA A 289 -16.60 0.00 7.70
CA ALA A 289 -16.78 -1.19 6.88
C ALA A 289 -18.11 -1.94 7.21
N LEU A 290 -18.77 -1.65 8.33
CA LEU A 290 -20.12 -2.16 8.61
C LEU A 290 -21.16 -1.68 7.59
N LEU A 291 -21.02 -0.47 7.05
CA LEU A 291 -21.95 0.08 6.07
C LEU A 291 -22.03 -0.79 4.80
N PRO A 292 -20.92 -1.00 4.06
CA PRO A 292 -20.94 -1.83 2.85
C PRO A 292 -21.22 -3.31 3.16
N THR A 293 -20.67 -3.84 4.24
CA THR A 293 -20.87 -5.25 4.65
C THR A 293 -22.34 -5.53 4.96
N THR A 294 -22.96 -4.73 5.85
CA THR A 294 -24.37 -4.90 6.20
C THR A 294 -25.26 -4.62 5.00
N GLY A 295 -24.95 -3.60 4.18
CA GLY A 295 -25.67 -3.30 2.97
C GLY A 295 -25.70 -4.48 1.99
N ALA A 296 -24.54 -5.11 1.75
CA ALA A 296 -24.43 -6.29 0.90
C ALA A 296 -25.20 -7.50 1.48
N VAL A 297 -25.08 -7.77 2.79
CA VAL A 297 -25.83 -8.83 3.49
C VAL A 297 -27.33 -8.62 3.34
N LEU A 298 -27.83 -7.41 3.53
CA LEU A 298 -29.27 -7.11 3.38
C LEU A 298 -29.76 -7.32 1.96
N ILE A 299 -29.02 -6.87 0.94
CA ILE A 299 -29.38 -7.05 -0.47
C ILE A 299 -29.40 -8.53 -0.84
N ILE A 300 -28.36 -9.30 -0.49
CA ILE A 300 -28.26 -10.72 -0.83
C ILE A 300 -29.38 -11.53 -0.13
N SER A 301 -29.66 -11.22 1.15
CA SER A 301 -30.67 -11.90 1.96
C SER A 301 -32.10 -11.58 1.54
N ALA A 302 -32.36 -10.39 1.01
CA ALA A 302 -33.67 -10.01 0.45
C ALA A 302 -34.08 -10.95 -0.70
N GLY A 303 -33.11 -11.48 -1.46
CA GLY A 303 -33.30 -12.44 -2.53
C GLY A 303 -33.72 -11.81 -3.85
N SER A 304 -33.72 -12.61 -4.91
CA SER A 304 -33.97 -12.14 -6.30
C SER A 304 -35.37 -11.61 -6.56
N ALA A 305 -36.34 -11.88 -5.70
CA ALA A 305 -37.72 -11.39 -5.81
C ALA A 305 -37.90 -9.95 -5.31
N ALA A 306 -37.00 -9.42 -4.49
CA ALA A 306 -37.04 -8.05 -4.01
C ALA A 306 -36.96 -7.03 -5.15
N TRP A 307 -37.69 -5.90 -5.01
CA TRP A 307 -37.83 -4.91 -6.08
C TRP A 307 -36.48 -4.42 -6.61
N PHE A 308 -35.60 -3.94 -5.75
CA PHE A 308 -34.27 -3.44 -6.14
C PHE A 308 -33.42 -4.52 -6.83
N ASN A 309 -33.43 -5.74 -6.27
CA ASN A 309 -32.69 -6.87 -6.82
C ASN A 309 -33.21 -7.26 -8.21
N ARG A 310 -34.54 -7.35 -8.38
CA ARG A 310 -35.16 -7.76 -9.64
C ARG A 310 -35.06 -6.70 -10.71
N THR A 311 -35.30 -5.43 -10.36
CA THR A 311 -35.49 -4.34 -11.33
C THR A 311 -34.17 -3.67 -11.72
N ILE A 312 -33.27 -3.47 -10.74
CA ILE A 312 -32.02 -2.76 -10.94
C ILE A 312 -30.86 -3.74 -11.08
N LEU A 313 -30.61 -4.57 -10.05
CA LEU A 313 -29.45 -5.45 -10.08
C LEU A 313 -29.55 -6.55 -11.15
N ALA A 314 -30.71 -7.12 -11.36
CA ALA A 314 -30.91 -8.15 -12.39
C ALA A 314 -31.11 -7.56 -13.82
N SER A 315 -30.98 -6.24 -14.01
CA SER A 315 -31.04 -5.64 -15.34
C SER A 315 -29.88 -6.10 -16.23
N ARG A 316 -30.10 -6.14 -17.55
CA ARG A 316 -29.11 -6.64 -18.52
C ARG A 316 -27.76 -5.94 -18.43
N LEU A 317 -27.77 -4.62 -18.20
CA LEU A 317 -26.54 -3.82 -18.11
C LEU A 317 -25.72 -4.20 -16.86
N PHE A 318 -26.37 -4.21 -15.69
CA PHE A 318 -25.67 -4.54 -14.44
C PHE A 318 -25.17 -6.00 -14.43
N VAL A 319 -25.95 -6.93 -14.92
CA VAL A 319 -25.52 -8.34 -15.07
C VAL A 319 -24.32 -8.45 -16.02
N TRP A 320 -24.34 -7.74 -17.16
CA TRP A 320 -23.22 -7.75 -18.10
C TRP A 320 -21.94 -7.21 -17.45
N ILE A 321 -22.01 -6.07 -16.75
CA ILE A 321 -20.85 -5.52 -16.02
C ILE A 321 -20.40 -6.49 -14.92
N GLY A 322 -21.33 -7.10 -14.19
CA GLY A 322 -21.03 -8.09 -13.15
C GLY A 322 -20.28 -9.33 -13.66
N LEU A 323 -20.63 -9.79 -14.86
CA LEU A 323 -19.95 -10.93 -15.50
C LEU A 323 -18.47 -10.61 -15.83
N ILE A 324 -18.17 -9.37 -16.20
CA ILE A 324 -16.79 -8.93 -16.47
C ILE A 324 -16.11 -8.26 -15.27
N SER A 325 -16.76 -8.22 -14.10
CA SER A 325 -16.29 -7.46 -12.94
C SER A 325 -14.91 -7.89 -12.45
N PHE A 326 -14.59 -9.18 -12.48
CA PHE A 326 -13.28 -9.68 -12.05
C PHE A 326 -12.15 -9.24 -12.99
N PRO A 327 -12.19 -9.51 -14.32
CA PRO A 327 -11.17 -8.95 -15.21
C PRO A 327 -11.17 -7.43 -15.24
N LEU A 328 -12.30 -6.73 -15.04
CA LEU A 328 -12.34 -5.27 -14.94
C LEU A 328 -11.59 -4.77 -13.70
N TYR A 329 -11.78 -5.43 -12.55
CA TYR A 329 -11.02 -5.16 -11.34
C TYR A 329 -9.52 -5.37 -11.55
N LEU A 330 -9.10 -6.37 -12.33
CA LEU A 330 -7.69 -6.62 -12.60
C LEU A 330 -7.05 -5.62 -13.57
N TRP A 331 -7.78 -5.15 -14.61
CA TRP A 331 -7.24 -4.27 -15.65
C TRP A 331 -7.24 -2.78 -15.28
N HIS A 332 -8.22 -2.29 -14.51
CA HIS A 332 -8.40 -0.85 -14.31
C HIS A 332 -7.20 -0.18 -13.63
N TRP A 333 -6.67 -0.82 -12.58
CA TRP A 333 -5.62 -0.23 -11.77
C TRP A 333 -4.27 -0.16 -12.51
N PRO A 334 -3.75 -1.24 -13.15
CA PRO A 334 -2.52 -1.14 -13.93
C PRO A 334 -2.59 -0.07 -15.01
N LEU A 335 -3.71 0.05 -15.73
CA LEU A 335 -3.85 1.05 -16.80
C LEU A 335 -3.81 2.48 -16.25
N LEU A 336 -4.51 2.76 -15.15
CA LEU A 336 -4.47 4.06 -14.48
C LEU A 336 -3.08 4.38 -13.93
N THR A 337 -2.44 3.40 -13.29
CA THR A 337 -1.11 3.55 -12.69
C THR A 337 -0.03 3.76 -13.75
N PHE A 338 -0.01 2.96 -14.82
CA PHE A 338 0.95 3.19 -15.91
C PHE A 338 0.75 4.55 -16.57
N ALA A 339 -0.50 4.99 -16.75
CA ALA A 339 -0.77 6.33 -17.25
C ALA A 339 -0.20 7.40 -16.31
N ARG A 340 -0.36 7.25 -14.98
CA ARG A 340 0.22 8.17 -13.98
C ARG A 340 1.75 8.18 -14.00
N ILE A 341 2.36 6.99 -14.09
CA ILE A 341 3.82 6.87 -14.17
C ILE A 341 4.36 7.57 -15.44
N VAL A 342 3.73 7.35 -16.59
CA VAL A 342 4.12 8.00 -17.86
C VAL A 342 3.95 9.50 -17.80
N GLU A 343 2.84 10.00 -17.22
CA GLU A 343 2.60 11.44 -17.05
C GLU A 343 3.42 12.06 -15.91
N SER A 344 4.04 11.25 -15.02
CA SER A 344 4.79 11.69 -13.83
C SER A 344 4.01 12.65 -12.93
N GLN A 345 2.69 12.66 -13.05
CA GLN A 345 1.72 13.48 -12.30
C GLN A 345 0.32 12.85 -12.45
N GLU A 346 -0.67 13.45 -11.80
CA GLU A 346 -2.05 13.01 -12.02
C GLU A 346 -2.45 13.22 -13.49
N PRO A 347 -2.85 12.13 -14.23
CA PRO A 347 -3.17 12.23 -15.64
C PRO A 347 -4.40 13.11 -15.89
N ALA A 348 -4.42 13.81 -17.03
CA ALA A 348 -5.58 14.59 -17.45
C ALA A 348 -6.87 13.74 -17.47
N PRO A 349 -8.05 14.34 -17.21
CA PRO A 349 -9.33 13.60 -17.19
C PRO A 349 -9.58 12.75 -18.43
N GLN A 350 -9.17 13.22 -19.61
CA GLN A 350 -9.31 12.51 -20.88
C GLN A 350 -8.50 11.19 -20.90
N ILE A 351 -7.27 11.21 -20.35
CA ILE A 351 -6.42 10.02 -20.25
C ILE A 351 -7.03 9.03 -19.28
N ARG A 352 -7.55 9.50 -18.14
CA ARG A 352 -8.23 8.64 -17.16
C ARG A 352 -9.49 8.01 -17.71
N ILE A 353 -10.30 8.76 -18.46
CA ILE A 353 -11.47 8.22 -19.17
C ILE A 353 -11.05 7.17 -20.19
N ALA A 354 -10.02 7.43 -21.00
CA ALA A 354 -9.50 6.48 -21.96
C ALA A 354 -8.98 5.20 -21.30
N ALA A 355 -8.28 5.30 -20.16
CA ALA A 355 -7.81 4.16 -19.38
C ALA A 355 -8.96 3.31 -18.82
N VAL A 356 -10.03 3.94 -18.32
CA VAL A 356 -11.24 3.24 -17.87
C VAL A 356 -11.95 2.56 -19.04
N ALA A 357 -12.11 3.23 -20.18
CA ALA A 357 -12.72 2.65 -21.36
C ALA A 357 -11.90 1.45 -21.88
N ALA A 358 -10.58 1.58 -21.96
CA ALA A 358 -9.67 0.48 -22.29
C ALA A 358 -9.80 -0.69 -21.30
N SER A 359 -9.94 -0.41 -20.00
CA SER A 359 -10.14 -1.44 -18.96
C SER A 359 -11.42 -2.24 -19.23
N VAL A 360 -12.51 -1.59 -19.59
CA VAL A 360 -13.80 -2.25 -19.91
C VAL A 360 -13.65 -3.13 -21.15
N ILE A 361 -13.00 -2.63 -22.19
CA ILE A 361 -12.79 -3.39 -23.45
C ILE A 361 -11.90 -4.61 -23.18
N LEU A 362 -10.78 -4.43 -22.49
CA LEU A 362 -9.87 -5.52 -22.14
C LEU A 362 -10.52 -6.54 -21.21
N ALA A 363 -11.33 -6.09 -20.25
CA ALA A 363 -12.08 -6.96 -19.36
C ALA A 363 -13.09 -7.82 -20.15
N TRP A 364 -13.82 -7.22 -21.06
CA TRP A 364 -14.76 -7.95 -21.92
C TRP A 364 -14.03 -8.97 -22.82
N LEU A 365 -12.92 -8.59 -23.44
CA LEU A 365 -12.10 -9.49 -24.26
C LEU A 365 -11.53 -10.63 -23.41
N THR A 366 -10.98 -10.33 -22.24
CA THR A 366 -10.45 -11.34 -21.30
C THR A 366 -11.53 -12.35 -20.90
N TYR A 367 -12.71 -11.86 -20.53
CA TYR A 367 -13.86 -12.70 -20.20
C TYR A 367 -14.27 -13.62 -21.37
N ARG A 368 -14.43 -13.03 -22.57
CA ARG A 368 -14.96 -13.74 -23.74
C ARG A 368 -13.97 -14.73 -24.35
N VAL A 369 -12.70 -14.31 -24.47
CA VAL A 369 -11.68 -15.03 -25.26
C VAL A 369 -10.82 -15.94 -24.36
N VAL A 370 -10.58 -15.57 -23.12
CA VAL A 370 -9.65 -16.29 -22.24
C VAL A 370 -10.40 -17.02 -21.12
N GLU A 371 -11.17 -16.29 -20.32
CA GLU A 371 -11.78 -16.86 -19.11
C GLU A 371 -12.86 -17.88 -19.45
N ARG A 372 -13.84 -17.52 -20.28
CA ARG A 372 -14.98 -18.39 -20.62
C ARG A 372 -14.55 -19.71 -21.27
N PRO A 373 -13.64 -19.77 -22.27
CA PRO A 373 -13.18 -21.03 -22.87
C PRO A 373 -12.36 -21.89 -21.91
N LEU A 374 -11.59 -21.29 -21.02
CA LEU A 374 -10.79 -22.05 -20.04
C LEU A 374 -11.63 -22.60 -18.89
N ARG A 375 -12.73 -21.94 -18.53
CA ARG A 375 -13.70 -22.42 -17.53
C ARG A 375 -14.56 -23.57 -18.02
N SER A 376 -14.83 -23.63 -19.33
CA SER A 376 -15.61 -24.69 -19.94
C SER A 376 -14.72 -25.85 -20.43
N GLY A 377 -15.24 -27.09 -20.35
CA GLY A 377 -14.58 -28.31 -20.83
C GLY A 377 -13.68 -28.99 -19.79
N ASP A 378 -13.65 -30.32 -19.85
CA ASP A 378 -13.09 -31.22 -18.81
C ASP A 378 -11.63 -31.65 -19.05
N SER A 379 -10.84 -30.84 -19.74
CA SER A 379 -9.42 -31.21 -19.94
C SER A 379 -8.68 -31.21 -18.61
N ALA A 380 -8.13 -32.37 -18.23
CA ALA A 380 -7.33 -32.57 -17.02
C ALA A 380 -6.04 -31.72 -17.00
N PHE A 381 -5.53 -31.36 -18.18
CA PHE A 381 -4.27 -30.60 -18.31
C PHE A 381 -4.41 -29.10 -18.04
N LYS A 382 -5.63 -28.52 -18.07
CA LYS A 382 -5.82 -27.06 -17.89
C LYS A 382 -5.31 -26.58 -16.53
N THR A 383 -5.65 -27.27 -15.45
CA THR A 383 -5.25 -26.88 -14.10
C THR A 383 -3.74 -26.91 -13.87
N PRO A 384 -3.02 -28.02 -14.18
CA PRO A 384 -1.56 -28.06 -14.01
C PRO A 384 -0.83 -27.06 -14.92
N ILE A 385 -1.29 -26.81 -16.15
CA ILE A 385 -0.70 -25.81 -17.03
C ILE A 385 -0.84 -24.41 -16.43
N LEU A 386 -2.03 -24.04 -15.92
CA LEU A 386 -2.24 -22.74 -15.29
C LEU A 386 -1.38 -22.54 -14.04
N LEU A 387 -1.22 -23.60 -13.24
CA LEU A 387 -0.33 -23.59 -12.08
C LEU A 387 1.14 -23.39 -12.50
N ALA A 388 1.61 -24.15 -13.50
CA ALA A 388 2.96 -24.03 -14.01
C ALA A 388 3.25 -22.61 -14.57
N LEU A 389 2.29 -22.04 -15.32
CA LEU A 389 2.43 -20.67 -15.83
C LEU A 389 2.47 -19.65 -14.68
N MET A 390 1.67 -19.83 -13.63
CA MET A 390 1.69 -18.93 -12.47
C MET A 390 3.04 -18.99 -11.75
N VAL A 391 3.60 -20.17 -11.55
CA VAL A 391 4.95 -20.36 -10.99
C VAL A 391 6.00 -19.67 -11.88
N LEU A 392 5.90 -19.86 -13.20
CA LEU A 392 6.84 -19.23 -14.16
C LEU A 392 6.79 -17.70 -14.07
N VAL A 393 5.61 -17.11 -14.06
CA VAL A 393 5.42 -15.64 -13.95
C VAL A 393 5.91 -15.12 -12.60
N GLY A 394 5.59 -15.82 -11.51
CA GLY A 394 6.10 -15.48 -10.18
C GLY A 394 7.62 -15.55 -10.11
N THR A 395 8.23 -16.57 -10.70
CA THR A 395 9.69 -16.72 -10.78
C THR A 395 10.33 -15.59 -11.62
N ALA A 396 9.72 -15.22 -12.75
CA ALA A 396 10.19 -14.10 -13.56
C ALA A 396 10.18 -12.79 -12.76
N GLY A 397 9.11 -12.54 -11.98
CA GLY A 397 9.03 -11.42 -11.06
C GLY A 397 10.14 -11.44 -10.00
N TYR A 398 10.34 -12.57 -9.36
CA TYR A 398 11.37 -12.78 -8.35
C TYR A 398 12.78 -12.51 -8.89
N VAL A 399 13.10 -13.04 -10.07
CA VAL A 399 14.39 -12.81 -10.74
C VAL A 399 14.58 -11.32 -11.06
N THR A 400 13.52 -10.65 -11.51
CA THR A 400 13.55 -9.21 -11.78
C THR A 400 13.83 -8.40 -10.51
N TYR A 401 13.21 -8.76 -9.40
CA TYR A 401 13.46 -8.13 -8.10
C TYR A 401 14.91 -8.33 -7.65
N HIS A 402 15.42 -9.57 -7.66
CA HIS A 402 16.78 -9.89 -7.21
C HIS A 402 17.90 -9.39 -8.14
N ARG A 403 17.59 -9.09 -9.40
CA ARG A 403 18.54 -8.51 -10.38
C ARG A 403 18.32 -7.01 -10.56
N ASP A 404 17.90 -6.32 -9.53
CA ASP A 404 17.77 -4.86 -9.47
C ASP A 404 17.05 -4.26 -10.68
N GLY A 405 15.92 -4.89 -11.09
CA GLY A 405 15.05 -4.40 -12.15
C GLY A 405 15.64 -4.57 -13.55
N LEU A 406 16.60 -5.48 -13.73
CA LEU A 406 17.18 -5.83 -15.04
C LEU A 406 17.71 -4.59 -15.79
N SER A 407 18.68 -3.87 -15.22
CA SER A 407 19.23 -2.62 -15.75
C SER A 407 19.86 -2.77 -17.15
N PHE A 408 20.18 -4.00 -17.58
CA PHE A 408 20.71 -4.30 -18.92
C PHE A 408 19.68 -4.13 -20.07
N ARG A 409 18.41 -3.86 -19.76
CA ARG A 409 17.36 -3.68 -20.78
C ARG A 409 17.76 -2.60 -21.80
N PRO A 410 17.58 -2.81 -23.11
CA PRO A 410 18.10 -1.90 -24.13
C PRO A 410 17.64 -0.45 -23.97
N ASN A 411 16.36 -0.27 -23.59
CA ASN A 411 15.76 1.06 -23.41
C ASN A 411 16.27 1.81 -22.16
N ILE A 412 16.92 1.11 -21.24
CA ILE A 412 17.42 1.64 -19.96
C ILE A 412 18.94 1.74 -19.96
N ARG A 413 19.62 0.90 -20.75
CA ARG A 413 21.10 0.84 -20.79
C ARG A 413 21.76 2.16 -21.19
N SER A 414 21.15 2.92 -22.08
CA SER A 414 21.64 4.27 -22.45
C SER A 414 21.54 5.28 -21.32
N ALA A 415 20.65 5.05 -20.36
CA ALA A 415 20.42 5.88 -19.18
C ALA A 415 20.92 5.19 -17.89
N GLU A 416 21.77 4.17 -17.97
CA GLU A 416 22.19 3.35 -16.81
C GLU A 416 22.80 4.20 -15.69
N ARG A 417 23.64 5.17 -16.03
CA ARG A 417 24.24 6.10 -15.06
C ARG A 417 23.17 6.93 -14.33
N ILE A 418 22.15 7.38 -15.04
CA ILE A 418 21.04 8.15 -14.48
C ILE A 418 20.16 7.21 -13.61
N ASN A 419 19.80 6.04 -14.14
CA ASN A 419 18.97 5.06 -13.44
C ASN A 419 19.62 4.53 -12.16
N SER A 420 20.95 4.40 -12.13
CA SER A 420 21.67 3.97 -10.92
C SER A 420 21.56 4.98 -9.77
N GLN A 421 21.18 6.22 -10.07
CA GLN A 421 20.96 7.26 -9.06
C GLN A 421 19.55 7.19 -8.44
N PHE A 422 18.57 6.61 -9.14
CA PHE A 422 17.23 6.43 -8.60
C PHE A 422 17.21 5.18 -7.72
N VAL A 423 17.13 5.37 -6.44
CA VAL A 423 17.09 4.30 -5.43
C VAL A 423 15.88 4.53 -4.56
N GLY A 424 14.92 3.68 -4.66
CA GLY A 424 13.78 3.70 -3.76
C GLY A 424 13.70 2.40 -2.96
N PRO A 425 12.91 2.38 -1.91
CA PRO A 425 12.74 3.37 -0.84
C PRO A 425 13.93 3.39 0.13
N ILE A 426 14.82 2.37 0.09
CA ILE A 426 15.99 2.26 0.99
C ILE A 426 17.26 2.27 0.14
N TRP A 427 18.24 3.09 0.54
CA TRP A 427 19.56 3.14 -0.07
C TRP A 427 20.61 2.41 0.78
N LYS A 428 21.76 2.08 0.20
CA LYS A 428 22.81 1.25 0.83
C LYS A 428 23.48 1.87 2.07
N TYR A 429 23.31 3.17 2.30
CA TYR A 429 23.92 3.90 3.40
C TYR A 429 22.95 4.17 4.55
N THR A 430 21.98 3.28 4.80
CA THR A 430 21.05 3.40 5.93
C THR A 430 21.68 2.88 7.23
N GLN A 431 22.33 1.74 7.17
CA GLN A 431 22.93 1.10 8.34
C GLN A 431 24.08 0.17 7.95
N ASN A 432 25.02 -0.01 8.84
CA ASN A 432 26.07 -1.02 8.72
C ASN A 432 26.37 -1.70 10.05
N LYS A 433 26.99 -2.89 9.97
CA LYS A 433 27.29 -3.71 11.15
C LYS A 433 28.19 -3.00 12.17
N ILE A 434 29.18 -2.23 11.69
CA ILE A 434 30.09 -1.48 12.57
C ILE A 434 29.31 -0.55 13.50
N CYS A 435 28.35 0.20 12.96
CA CYS A 435 27.54 1.12 13.74
C CYS A 435 26.58 0.38 14.68
N LEU A 436 25.85 -0.63 14.18
CA LEU A 436 24.88 -1.37 14.96
C LEU A 436 25.51 -2.10 16.16
N ASP A 437 26.69 -2.69 15.96
CA ASP A 437 27.41 -3.39 17.04
C ASP A 437 27.97 -2.41 18.09
N LYS A 438 28.45 -1.23 17.64
CA LYS A 438 29.13 -0.26 18.51
C LYS A 438 28.18 0.70 19.21
N TYR A 439 27.07 1.03 18.58
CA TYR A 439 26.06 1.98 19.07
C TYR A 439 24.67 1.33 19.06
N PRO A 440 24.46 0.25 19.82
CA PRO A 440 23.19 -0.44 19.84
C PRO A 440 22.10 0.48 20.35
N PHE A 441 20.97 0.52 19.66
CA PHE A 441 19.77 1.22 20.06
C PHE A 441 18.67 0.20 20.32
N LYS A 442 18.22 0.10 21.56
CA LYS A 442 17.28 -0.94 22.01
C LYS A 442 15.99 -0.99 21.21
N ASP A 443 15.57 0.15 20.68
CA ASP A 443 14.32 0.27 19.92
C ASP A 443 14.51 0.13 18.40
N ALA A 444 15.76 -0.08 17.92
CA ALA A 444 16.05 -0.19 16.49
C ALA A 444 15.28 -1.34 15.81
N ASP A 445 15.05 -2.45 16.50
CA ASP A 445 14.29 -3.60 16.00
C ASP A 445 12.81 -3.27 15.78
N ASN A 446 12.29 -2.25 16.47
CA ASN A 446 10.93 -1.77 16.31
C ASN A 446 10.79 -0.77 15.14
N TYR A 447 11.91 -0.25 14.65
CA TYR A 447 11.94 0.71 13.54
C TYR A 447 12.36 0.02 12.24
N SER A 448 11.56 0.12 11.20
CA SER A 448 11.88 -0.44 9.88
C SER A 448 13.13 0.19 9.28
N TYR A 449 13.46 1.44 9.67
CA TYR A 449 14.52 2.26 9.10
C TYR A 449 15.24 3.00 10.21
N TRP A 450 16.27 2.39 10.76
CA TRP A 450 17.17 3.02 11.70
C TRP A 450 18.46 3.43 10.99
N PHE A 451 18.75 4.74 10.93
CA PHE A 451 20.01 5.22 10.34
C PHE A 451 21.14 5.04 11.33
N CYS A 452 22.09 4.21 10.98
CA CYS A 452 23.26 3.91 11.80
C CYS A 452 24.44 3.48 10.91
N MET A 453 25.28 4.43 10.50
CA MET A 453 26.42 4.23 9.63
C MET A 453 27.69 4.74 10.30
N ALA A 454 28.71 3.89 10.39
CA ALA A 454 30.07 4.25 10.81
C ALA A 454 31.04 3.98 9.67
N SER A 455 31.92 4.93 9.37
CA SER A 455 32.91 4.81 8.29
C SER A 455 34.08 3.89 8.68
N SER A 456 34.33 3.68 9.97
CA SER A 456 35.42 2.85 10.48
C SER A 456 35.12 2.38 11.90
N GLU A 457 35.91 1.43 12.39
CA GLU A 457 35.90 0.99 13.79
C GLU A 457 36.56 1.99 14.75
N ALA A 458 37.28 2.99 14.25
CA ALA A 458 37.89 4.04 15.06
C ALA A 458 36.83 4.88 15.78
N ALA A 459 37.23 5.54 16.87
CA ALA A 459 36.39 6.49 17.58
C ALA A 459 35.93 7.61 16.63
N PRO A 460 34.66 8.01 16.61
CA PRO A 460 34.13 8.99 15.68
C PRO A 460 34.73 10.37 15.94
N THR A 461 35.09 11.08 14.89
CA THR A 461 35.56 12.48 14.94
C THR A 461 34.54 13.46 14.42
N VAL A 462 33.63 12.98 13.54
CA VAL A 462 32.50 13.73 12.99
C VAL A 462 31.21 12.94 13.22
N LEU A 463 30.21 13.61 13.78
CA LEU A 463 28.88 13.05 14.03
C LEU A 463 27.85 13.77 13.16
N LEU A 464 27.14 13.02 12.32
CA LEU A 464 25.99 13.48 11.53
C LEU A 464 24.71 13.07 12.26
N ILE A 465 23.86 14.01 12.63
CA ILE A 465 22.61 13.77 13.36
C ILE A 465 21.42 14.48 12.68
N GLY A 466 20.27 13.84 12.77
CA GLY A 466 19.02 14.32 12.20
C GLY A 466 18.20 13.16 11.66
N ASN A 467 17.45 13.41 10.61
CA ASN A 467 16.64 12.40 9.93
C ASN A 467 17.35 11.87 8.66
N SER A 468 16.59 11.29 7.73
CA SER A 468 17.11 10.78 6.44
C SER A 468 17.89 11.82 5.63
N TYR A 469 17.61 13.11 5.80
CA TYR A 469 18.35 14.19 5.14
C TYR A 469 19.74 14.40 5.74
N ALA A 470 19.94 14.16 7.01
CA ALA A 470 21.29 14.11 7.58
C ALA A 470 22.05 12.85 7.14
N ASN A 471 21.40 11.71 7.10
CA ASN A 471 22.03 10.46 6.66
C ASN A 471 22.47 10.48 5.19
N GLN A 472 21.72 11.15 4.30
CA GLN A 472 22.08 11.23 2.86
C GLN A 472 23.44 11.90 2.61
N ILE A 473 23.92 12.74 3.53
CA ILE A 473 25.22 13.42 3.43
C ILE A 473 26.39 12.44 3.60
N TYR A 474 26.16 11.35 4.33
CA TYR A 474 27.18 10.39 4.68
C TYR A 474 28.00 9.88 3.48
N SER A 475 27.36 9.50 2.38
CA SER A 475 28.05 9.00 1.18
C SER A 475 29.00 10.05 0.58
N GLY A 476 28.56 11.30 0.51
CA GLY A 476 29.40 12.40 -0.01
C GLY A 476 30.62 12.72 0.87
N PHE A 477 30.53 12.43 2.16
CA PHE A 477 31.65 12.66 3.06
C PHE A 477 32.66 11.50 3.05
N VAL A 478 32.17 10.24 3.06
CA VAL A 478 33.07 9.07 3.06
C VAL A 478 33.74 8.82 1.72
N ASP A 479 33.13 9.28 0.63
CA ASP A 479 33.72 9.15 -0.71
C ASP A 479 34.64 10.34 -1.07
N HIS A 480 34.66 11.41 -0.24
CA HIS A 480 35.48 12.59 -0.52
C HIS A 480 36.92 12.39 0.00
N PRO A 481 37.99 12.68 -0.81
CA PRO A 481 39.38 12.32 -0.51
C PRO A 481 39.96 12.99 0.74
N VAL A 482 39.40 14.11 1.20
CA VAL A 482 39.85 14.81 2.40
C VAL A 482 38.93 14.54 3.58
N LEU A 483 37.60 14.57 3.38
CA LEU A 483 36.63 14.37 4.47
C LEU A 483 36.67 12.94 5.01
N ASN A 484 36.98 11.93 4.18
CA ASN A 484 37.07 10.52 4.57
C ASN A 484 38.21 10.19 5.52
N LYS A 485 39.15 11.11 5.75
CA LYS A 485 40.18 10.99 6.78
C LYS A 485 39.59 11.09 8.20
N ASN A 486 38.35 11.56 8.33
CA ASN A 486 37.59 11.53 9.57
C ASN A 486 36.94 10.16 9.78
N SER A 487 36.81 9.76 11.04
CA SER A 487 35.89 8.70 11.41
C SER A 487 34.49 9.30 11.55
N ILE A 488 33.61 8.98 10.60
CA ILE A 488 32.27 9.59 10.46
C ILE A 488 31.23 8.64 11.01
N LEU A 489 30.42 9.11 11.95
CA LEU A 489 29.24 8.43 12.46
C LEU A 489 27.98 9.20 12.04
N SER A 490 27.06 8.53 11.33
CA SER A 490 25.73 9.06 11.01
C SER A 490 24.70 8.24 11.79
N ILE A 491 23.90 8.91 12.64
CA ILE A 491 22.95 8.22 13.53
C ILE A 491 21.71 9.06 13.81
N GLY A 492 20.55 8.42 13.87
CA GLY A 492 19.26 9.03 14.19
C GLY A 492 18.28 9.04 13.03
N ASP A 493 16.98 9.17 13.34
CA ASP A 493 15.86 9.17 12.38
C ASP A 493 15.01 10.42 12.46
N CYS A 494 15.05 11.16 13.58
CA CYS A 494 14.11 12.22 13.86
C CYS A 494 14.75 13.61 13.83
N ASP A 495 13.96 14.62 13.50
CA ASP A 495 14.29 16.02 13.81
C ASP A 495 14.11 16.24 15.30
N LEU A 496 15.22 16.19 16.04
CA LEU A 496 15.22 16.26 17.51
C LEU A 496 14.70 17.61 18.05
N ALA A 497 14.78 18.68 17.28
CA ALA A 497 14.24 19.99 17.66
C ALA A 497 12.71 20.03 17.56
N ARG A 498 12.12 19.20 16.73
CA ARG A 498 10.67 19.10 16.57
C ARG A 498 10.02 18.33 17.72
N GLY A 499 10.76 17.40 18.33
CA GLY A 499 10.22 16.47 19.32
C GLY A 499 9.30 15.42 18.70
N SER A 500 8.27 15.00 19.43
CA SER A 500 7.32 13.99 18.94
C SER A 500 6.40 14.55 17.84
N GLU A 501 6.25 13.79 16.76
CA GLU A 501 5.33 14.10 15.65
C GLU A 501 3.88 13.70 15.94
N GLY A 502 3.63 13.07 17.08
CA GLY A 502 2.30 12.64 17.51
C GLY A 502 2.35 11.64 18.65
N PRO A 503 1.19 11.21 19.16
CA PRO A 503 1.13 10.20 20.21
C PRO A 503 1.68 8.86 19.73
N ALA A 504 2.20 8.07 20.67
CA ALA A 504 2.60 6.70 20.36
C ALA A 504 1.40 5.90 19.87
N ILE A 505 1.54 5.28 18.70
CA ILE A 505 0.52 4.41 18.12
C ILE A 505 1.08 2.98 18.14
N PRO A 506 0.46 2.04 18.91
CA PRO A 506 0.90 0.66 18.94
C PRO A 506 0.96 0.05 17.51
N GLY A 507 2.05 -0.64 17.20
CA GLY A 507 2.26 -1.22 15.86
C GLY A 507 2.74 -0.25 14.77
N ASN A 508 2.75 1.05 15.02
CA ASN A 508 3.36 2.01 14.11
C ASN A 508 4.88 1.95 14.26
N LYS A 509 5.56 1.72 13.13
CA LYS A 509 7.02 1.60 13.06
C LYS A 509 7.74 2.95 12.90
N THR A 510 7.01 4.07 12.96
CA THR A 510 7.60 5.42 12.84
C THR A 510 8.37 5.77 14.10
N PRO A 511 9.70 6.00 14.03
CA PRO A 511 10.51 6.25 15.20
C PRO A 511 10.30 7.62 15.84
N CYS A 512 9.59 8.55 15.16
CA CYS A 512 9.47 9.96 15.53
C CYS A 512 8.14 10.30 16.21
N ILE A 513 7.40 9.31 16.70
CA ILE A 513 6.17 9.49 17.47
C ILE A 513 6.35 9.04 18.94
N GLY A 514 5.46 9.49 19.81
CA GLY A 514 5.50 9.17 21.24
C GLY A 514 6.79 9.63 21.90
N ASP A 515 7.45 8.75 22.62
CA ASP A 515 8.73 8.97 23.30
C ASP A 515 9.96 8.58 22.45
N GLY A 516 9.76 8.13 21.21
CA GLY A 516 10.85 7.75 20.29
C GLY A 516 11.92 8.84 20.13
N PRO A 517 11.56 10.12 19.82
CA PRO A 517 12.54 11.20 19.73
C PRO A 517 13.33 11.46 21.01
N ALA A 518 12.68 11.35 22.16
CA ALA A 518 13.36 11.53 23.46
C ALA A 518 14.40 10.44 23.70
N ARG A 519 14.09 9.17 23.40
CA ARG A 519 15.04 8.06 23.51
C ARG A 519 16.20 8.16 22.52
N GLN A 520 15.94 8.64 21.30
CA GLN A 520 17.01 8.93 20.33
C GLN A 520 17.92 10.04 20.81
N LEU A 521 17.35 11.11 21.39
CA LEU A 521 18.11 12.20 21.97
C LEU A 521 19.02 11.69 23.10
N GLU A 522 18.50 10.88 24.01
CA GLU A 522 19.26 10.28 25.11
C GLU A 522 20.44 9.45 24.58
N LEU A 523 20.22 8.63 23.55
CA LEU A 523 21.29 7.88 22.89
C LEU A 523 22.37 8.82 22.33
N ILE A 524 21.98 9.85 21.58
CA ILE A 524 22.90 10.78 20.93
C ILE A 524 23.69 11.58 21.95
N GLU A 525 23.05 12.10 23.00
CA GLU A 525 23.72 12.79 24.10
C GLU A 525 24.69 11.87 24.85
N GLY A 526 24.30 10.60 25.03
CA GLY A 526 25.16 9.57 25.58
C GLY A 526 26.39 9.26 24.73
N ILE A 527 26.27 9.31 23.42
CA ILE A 527 27.39 9.17 22.47
C ILE A 527 28.32 10.38 22.57
N ILE A 528 27.76 11.59 22.55
CA ILE A 528 28.53 12.85 22.60
C ILE A 528 29.31 12.97 23.90
N SER A 529 28.68 12.65 25.04
CA SER A 529 29.31 12.77 26.38
C SER A 529 30.41 11.74 26.65
N LYS A 530 30.32 10.56 26.00
CA LYS A 530 31.28 9.46 26.18
C LYS A 530 32.45 9.46 25.18
N ASN A 531 32.37 10.29 24.13
CA ASN A 531 33.36 10.31 23.05
C ASN A 531 34.00 11.69 22.91
N ASP A 532 35.08 11.94 23.61
CA ASP A 532 35.86 13.18 23.50
C ASP A 532 36.46 13.36 22.08
N SER A 533 36.64 12.27 21.34
CA SER A 533 37.13 12.27 19.96
C SER A 533 36.23 12.97 18.98
N ILE A 534 34.91 13.09 19.26
CA ILE A 534 34.00 13.85 18.42
C ILE A 534 34.34 15.33 18.52
N GLU A 535 34.86 15.88 17.41
CA GLU A 535 35.15 17.30 17.30
C GLU A 535 34.00 18.10 16.71
N TYR A 536 33.34 17.52 15.69
CA TYR A 536 32.28 18.17 14.94
C TYR A 536 30.96 17.43 15.05
N VAL A 537 29.89 18.18 15.30
CA VAL A 537 28.50 17.70 15.21
C VAL A 537 27.81 18.47 14.08
N ILE A 538 27.35 17.74 13.07
CA ILE A 538 26.64 18.30 11.92
C ILE A 538 25.17 17.92 12.06
N ILE A 539 24.29 18.93 11.99
CA ILE A 539 22.85 18.81 12.13
C ILE A 539 22.19 19.15 10.80
N ASP A 540 21.37 18.24 10.26
CA ASP A 540 20.55 18.46 9.06
C ASP A 540 19.15 17.82 9.21
N GLY A 541 18.29 18.04 8.23
CA GLY A 541 16.90 17.56 8.25
C GLY A 541 15.98 18.42 9.10
N LEU A 542 16.28 19.68 9.23
CA LEU A 542 15.53 20.64 10.03
C LEU A 542 14.23 21.10 9.35
N SER A 543 13.30 21.64 10.16
CA SER A 543 12.04 22.20 9.68
C SER A 543 12.24 23.33 8.67
N TYR A 544 11.45 23.35 7.60
CA TYR A 544 11.44 24.41 6.58
C TYR A 544 10.84 25.74 7.08
N THR A 545 9.99 25.65 8.11
CA THR A 545 9.26 26.80 8.69
C THR A 545 9.38 26.74 10.22
N PRO A 546 10.58 27.02 10.77
CA PRO A 546 10.79 26.95 12.21
C PRO A 546 9.97 28.02 12.95
N ASN A 547 9.17 27.59 13.93
CA ASN A 547 8.48 28.49 14.85
C ASN A 547 9.34 28.78 16.09
N ALA A 548 8.87 29.65 16.98
CA ALA A 548 9.62 30.04 18.18
C ALA A 548 9.94 28.87 19.12
N GLU A 549 9.02 27.92 19.29
CA GLU A 549 9.22 26.73 20.11
C GLU A 549 10.31 25.83 19.52
N TYR A 550 10.23 25.58 18.21
CA TYR A 550 11.25 24.82 17.48
C TYR A 550 12.64 25.42 17.63
N ILE A 551 12.76 26.75 17.48
CA ILE A 551 14.02 27.48 17.63
C ILE A 551 14.57 27.33 19.06
N ALA A 552 13.70 27.43 20.08
CA ALA A 552 14.10 27.24 21.46
C ALA A 552 14.59 25.80 21.77
N ASN A 553 13.93 24.81 21.19
CA ASN A 553 14.36 23.42 21.32
C ASN A 553 15.72 23.18 20.65
N LEU A 554 15.92 23.67 19.43
CA LEU A 554 17.20 23.57 18.74
C LEU A 554 18.32 24.30 19.52
N GLU A 555 18.03 25.46 20.05
CA GLU A 555 18.99 26.20 20.88
C GLU A 555 19.42 25.41 22.12
N LYS A 556 18.48 24.73 22.78
CA LYS A 556 18.78 23.85 23.89
C LYS A 556 19.71 22.69 23.48
N LEU A 557 19.47 22.05 22.34
CA LEU A 557 20.34 21.01 21.79
C LEU A 557 21.75 21.54 21.52
N VAL A 558 21.83 22.70 20.86
CA VAL A 558 23.11 23.38 20.56
C VAL A 558 23.86 23.71 21.85
N SER A 559 23.16 24.22 22.88
CA SER A 559 23.75 24.51 24.19
C SER A 559 24.33 23.25 24.83
N THR A 560 23.61 22.13 24.81
CA THR A 560 24.08 20.85 25.37
C THR A 560 25.33 20.39 24.63
N TYR A 561 25.36 20.41 23.31
CA TYR A 561 26.53 19.95 22.55
C TYR A 561 27.73 20.89 22.69
N ALA A 562 27.51 22.19 22.76
CA ALA A 562 28.55 23.18 23.02
C ALA A 562 29.17 23.04 24.40
N SER A 563 28.38 22.66 25.43
CA SER A 563 28.91 22.40 26.79
C SER A 563 29.89 21.22 26.87
N HIS A 564 29.79 20.30 25.88
CA HIS A 564 30.75 19.19 25.68
C HIS A 564 31.91 19.58 24.74
N ASN A 565 32.17 20.86 24.52
CA ASN A 565 33.24 21.38 23.65
C ASN A 565 33.14 20.93 22.19
N LYS A 566 31.93 20.63 21.68
CA LYS A 566 31.72 20.22 20.27
C LYS A 566 31.58 21.44 19.37
N LYS A 567 32.18 21.39 18.20
CA LYS A 567 32.00 22.38 17.13
C LYS A 567 30.75 22.00 16.31
N ILE A 568 29.79 22.92 16.22
CA ILE A 568 28.49 22.62 15.66
C ILE A 568 28.36 23.28 14.29
N ILE A 569 27.93 22.51 13.31
CA ILE A 569 27.59 22.95 11.95
C ILE A 569 26.13 22.61 11.68
N ILE A 570 25.32 23.60 11.32
CA ILE A 570 23.91 23.43 11.00
C ILE A 570 23.71 23.62 9.48
N PHE A 571 23.10 22.65 8.83
CA PHE A 571 22.78 22.76 7.41
C PHE A 571 21.42 23.41 7.23
N HIS A 572 21.32 24.32 6.26
CA HIS A 572 20.02 24.86 5.84
C HIS A 572 19.22 23.74 5.16
N PRO A 573 17.89 23.69 5.31
CA PRO A 573 17.05 22.80 4.53
C PRO A 573 17.30 23.02 3.03
N HIS A 574 17.34 21.93 2.25
CA HIS A 574 17.46 22.02 0.80
C HIS A 574 16.08 22.15 0.13
N PHE A 575 16.06 22.55 -1.13
CA PHE A 575 14.83 22.66 -1.92
C PHE A 575 14.03 21.37 -1.98
N ARG A 576 12.72 21.53 -2.20
CA ARG A 576 11.83 20.44 -2.61
C ARG A 576 11.10 20.80 -3.89
N LEU A 577 10.92 19.83 -4.76
CA LEU A 577 10.05 19.93 -5.91
C LEU A 577 8.62 19.58 -5.49
N ASP A 578 7.63 19.99 -6.26
CA ASP A 578 6.24 19.57 -6.14
C ASP A 578 5.92 18.32 -6.99
N TYR A 579 6.97 17.69 -7.54
CA TYR A 579 6.90 16.50 -8.39
C TYR A 579 8.16 15.64 -8.25
N ASP A 580 8.07 14.35 -8.65
CA ASP A 580 9.21 13.44 -8.64
C ASP A 580 10.29 13.87 -9.63
N ILE A 581 11.56 13.86 -9.22
CA ILE A 581 12.74 14.16 -10.06
C ILE A 581 12.77 13.32 -11.35
N LYS A 582 12.17 12.14 -11.36
CA LYS A 582 12.08 11.28 -12.55
C LYS A 582 11.32 11.94 -13.71
N ALA A 583 10.46 12.94 -13.43
CA ALA A 583 9.80 13.73 -14.45
C ALA A 583 10.75 14.57 -15.32
N CYS A 584 11.97 14.80 -14.84
CA CYS A 584 13.03 15.56 -15.54
C CYS A 584 13.76 14.73 -16.58
N PHE A 585 13.57 13.43 -16.60
CA PHE A 585 14.29 12.52 -17.46
C PHE A 585 13.38 11.86 -18.49
N ALA A 586 13.93 11.58 -19.67
CA ALA A 586 13.18 10.90 -20.72
C ALA A 586 12.84 9.47 -20.26
N ARG A 587 11.58 9.10 -20.40
CA ARG A 587 11.12 7.72 -20.33
C ARG A 587 11.11 7.08 -21.73
N PRO A 588 11.18 5.76 -21.87
CA PRO A 588 11.25 5.12 -23.18
C PRO A 588 10.14 5.53 -24.17
N LEU A 589 8.99 5.97 -23.70
CA LEU A 589 7.85 6.37 -24.53
C LEU A 589 7.52 7.87 -24.45
N LYS A 590 8.27 8.65 -23.69
CA LYS A 590 7.93 10.06 -23.46
C LYS A 590 9.17 10.91 -23.18
N ALA A 591 9.22 12.09 -23.79
CA ALA A 591 10.19 13.12 -23.48
C ALA A 591 10.06 13.60 -22.03
N PRO A 592 11.10 14.25 -21.46
CA PRO A 592 11.00 14.84 -20.12
C PRO A 592 9.78 15.75 -19.99
N GLN A 593 9.08 15.63 -18.87
CA GLN A 593 7.85 16.39 -18.60
C GLN A 593 8.16 17.77 -18.02
N LYS A 594 9.27 17.89 -17.31
CA LYS A 594 9.73 19.08 -16.61
C LYS A 594 11.18 19.37 -16.97
N ASN A 595 11.58 20.63 -17.00
CA ASN A 595 12.98 21.02 -17.19
C ASN A 595 13.80 21.00 -15.90
N CYS A 596 13.12 20.86 -14.74
CA CYS A 596 13.72 20.81 -13.41
C CYS A 596 14.65 21.97 -13.05
N GLU A 597 14.35 23.09 -13.60
CA GLU A 597 14.92 24.37 -13.23
C GLU A 597 13.92 25.16 -12.38
N MET A 598 14.43 25.87 -11.39
CA MET A 598 13.65 26.76 -10.53
C MET A 598 14.26 28.16 -10.55
N PRO A 599 13.46 29.21 -10.38
CA PRO A 599 13.97 30.56 -10.22
C PRO A 599 14.71 30.72 -8.88
N VAL A 600 15.74 31.59 -8.85
CA VAL A 600 16.58 31.83 -7.65
C VAL A 600 15.74 32.34 -6.47
N GLU A 601 14.65 33.03 -6.74
CA GLU A 601 13.72 33.56 -5.72
C GLU A 601 13.16 32.45 -4.82
N ALA A 602 13.06 31.23 -5.30
CA ALA A 602 12.67 30.09 -4.46
C ALA A 602 13.72 29.79 -3.38
N ALA A 603 15.01 29.92 -3.71
CA ALA A 603 16.11 29.80 -2.76
C ALA A 603 16.10 30.93 -1.72
N GLU A 604 15.89 32.15 -2.18
CA GLU A 604 15.83 33.32 -1.30
C GLU A 604 14.66 33.25 -0.34
N LYS A 605 13.50 32.79 -0.80
CA LYS A 605 12.34 32.57 0.07
C LYS A 605 12.65 31.53 1.16
N LEU A 606 13.33 30.44 0.85
CA LEU A 606 13.73 29.43 1.82
C LEU A 606 14.76 30.01 2.82
N ARG A 607 15.78 30.72 2.36
CA ARG A 607 16.75 31.43 3.23
C ARG A 607 16.05 32.42 4.17
N THR A 608 15.13 33.21 3.65
CA THR A 608 14.36 34.19 4.44
C THR A 608 13.52 33.51 5.52
N SER A 609 12.89 32.38 5.21
CA SER A 609 12.10 31.61 6.20
C SER A 609 12.97 31.02 7.31
N PHE A 610 14.24 30.77 7.05
CA PHE A 610 15.20 30.19 7.98
C PHE A 610 16.03 31.23 8.74
N ALA A 611 16.07 32.47 8.27
CA ALA A 611 16.85 33.57 8.86
C ALA A 611 16.56 33.83 10.35
N PRO A 612 15.31 33.76 10.87
CA PRO A 612 15.05 33.96 12.30
C PRO A 612 15.74 32.91 13.18
N LEU A 613 15.83 31.64 12.73
CA LEU A 613 16.54 30.58 13.43
C LEU A 613 18.04 30.86 13.49
N ILE A 614 18.64 31.25 12.36
CA ILE A 614 20.07 31.62 12.29
C ILE A 614 20.36 32.75 13.26
N ALA A 615 19.58 33.82 13.22
CA ALA A 615 19.75 34.97 14.11
C ALA A 615 19.68 34.59 15.61
N ALA A 616 18.67 33.82 15.97
CA ALA A 616 18.47 33.38 17.35
C ALA A 616 19.63 32.51 17.88
N ILE A 617 20.08 31.53 17.09
CA ILE A 617 21.18 30.64 17.46
C ILE A 617 22.50 31.43 17.50
N THR A 618 22.81 32.23 16.49
CA THR A 618 24.06 32.99 16.41
C THR A 618 24.20 34.01 17.55
N ALA A 619 23.10 34.62 18.00
CA ALA A 619 23.10 35.57 19.10
C ALA A 619 23.59 34.94 20.41
N LYS A 620 23.29 33.69 20.68
CA LYS A 620 23.69 32.94 21.88
C LYS A 620 24.95 32.08 21.71
N HIS A 621 25.15 31.59 20.50
CA HIS A 621 26.21 30.62 20.13
C HIS A 621 26.97 31.10 18.88
N PRO A 622 27.80 32.17 18.96
CA PRO A 622 28.48 32.74 17.78
C PRO A 622 29.49 31.77 17.13
N ALA A 623 29.90 30.71 17.83
CA ALA A 623 30.81 29.71 17.31
C ALA A 623 30.10 28.71 16.35
N VAL A 624 28.77 28.60 16.39
CA VAL A 624 27.99 27.75 15.49
C VAL A 624 28.13 28.25 14.06
N LYS A 625 28.36 27.34 13.13
CA LYS A 625 28.46 27.64 11.70
C LYS A 625 27.23 27.14 10.98
N PHE A 626 26.78 27.91 10.00
CA PHE A 626 25.66 27.55 9.13
C PHE A 626 26.17 27.31 7.71
N PHE A 627 25.80 26.17 7.15
CA PHE A 627 26.12 25.80 5.78
C PHE A 627 24.87 25.78 4.91
N ASP A 628 24.82 26.62 3.89
CA ASP A 628 23.75 26.63 2.91
C ASP A 628 24.01 25.59 1.82
N GLN A 629 23.40 24.40 1.97
CA GLN A 629 23.53 23.33 1.00
C GLN A 629 22.84 23.61 -0.35
N ASN A 630 22.02 24.66 -0.43
CA ASN A 630 21.34 25.05 -1.68
C ASN A 630 22.30 25.61 -2.74
N GLN A 631 23.55 25.91 -2.38
CA GLN A 631 24.63 26.18 -3.33
C GLN A 631 24.87 24.98 -4.29
N LEU A 632 24.48 23.76 -3.92
CA LEU A 632 24.53 22.61 -4.81
C LEU A 632 23.64 22.79 -6.04
N PHE A 633 22.50 23.44 -5.88
CA PHE A 633 21.47 23.56 -6.91
C PHE A 633 21.53 24.85 -7.70
N CYS A 634 22.02 25.95 -7.09
CA CYS A 634 21.89 27.30 -7.64
C CYS A 634 23.24 27.88 -8.07
N ASP A 635 23.29 28.45 -9.28
CA ASP A 635 24.47 29.14 -9.86
C ASP A 635 24.39 30.68 -9.74
N GLY A 636 23.42 31.22 -8.99
CA GLY A 636 23.16 32.63 -8.85
C GLY A 636 22.23 33.22 -9.91
N LYS A 637 21.93 32.53 -11.00
CA LYS A 637 20.97 32.92 -12.04
C LYS A 637 19.73 32.03 -12.03
N LYS A 638 19.93 30.75 -11.81
CA LYS A 638 18.87 29.73 -11.72
C LYS A 638 19.28 28.63 -10.76
N CYS A 639 18.32 27.83 -10.35
CA CYS A 639 18.55 26.61 -9.60
C CYS A 639 18.17 25.42 -10.49
N SER A 640 19.05 24.40 -10.58
CA SER A 640 18.79 23.18 -11.36
C SER A 640 18.94 21.95 -10.48
N MET A 641 18.01 21.03 -10.62
CA MET A 641 18.04 19.73 -9.93
C MET A 641 18.82 18.66 -10.73
N ILE A 642 19.42 19.09 -11.85
CA ILE A 642 20.26 18.28 -12.72
C ILE A 642 21.61 18.98 -12.87
N LYS A 643 22.69 18.25 -12.66
CA LYS A 643 24.07 18.71 -12.88
C LYS A 643 24.80 17.67 -13.75
N ASP A 644 25.46 18.13 -14.82
CA ASP A 644 26.17 17.29 -15.77
C ASP A 644 25.30 16.12 -16.33
N GLY A 645 24.01 16.39 -16.54
CA GLY A 645 23.04 15.40 -16.99
C GLY A 645 22.63 14.36 -15.96
N MET A 646 23.09 14.49 -14.70
CA MET A 646 22.81 13.56 -13.60
C MET A 646 21.82 14.16 -12.62
N PRO A 647 20.91 13.35 -12.05
CA PRO A 647 19.95 13.82 -11.05
C PRO A 647 20.66 14.10 -9.71
N LEU A 648 20.38 15.24 -9.11
CA LEU A 648 20.83 15.57 -7.76
C LEU A 648 19.98 14.89 -6.68
N TYR A 649 18.71 14.57 -6.99
CA TYR A 649 17.83 13.79 -6.13
C TYR A 649 17.67 12.36 -6.65
N ARG A 650 17.26 11.41 -5.75
CA ARG A 650 17.05 10.00 -6.08
C ARG A 650 15.60 9.56 -6.05
N ASP A 651 14.73 10.26 -5.32
CA ASP A 651 13.36 9.83 -5.04
C ASP A 651 12.37 11.01 -4.95
N GLU A 652 11.11 10.70 -4.78
CA GLU A 652 10.01 11.66 -4.65
C GLU A 652 10.05 12.47 -3.34
N TYR A 653 10.81 12.02 -2.34
CA TYR A 653 11.03 12.74 -1.09
C TYR A 653 12.18 13.74 -1.19
N HIS A 654 12.85 13.81 -2.35
CA HIS A 654 13.97 14.71 -2.64
C HIS A 654 15.21 14.43 -1.79
N HIS A 655 15.44 13.17 -1.47
CA HIS A 655 16.74 12.77 -0.94
C HIS A 655 17.81 12.90 -2.03
N LEU A 656 19.01 13.34 -1.64
CA LEU A 656 20.13 13.42 -2.56
C LEU A 656 20.46 12.04 -3.15
N SER A 657 20.75 12.01 -4.43
CA SER A 657 21.36 10.86 -5.07
C SER A 657 22.79 10.67 -4.57
N ILE A 658 23.39 9.51 -4.84
CA ILE A 658 24.81 9.30 -4.50
C ILE A 658 25.69 10.36 -5.21
N PHE A 659 25.39 10.67 -6.47
CA PHE A 659 26.03 11.75 -7.22
C PHE A 659 25.81 13.11 -6.55
N GLY A 660 24.55 13.44 -6.18
CA GLY A 660 24.23 14.70 -5.51
C GLY A 660 24.91 14.85 -4.15
N SER A 661 24.97 13.77 -3.36
CA SER A 661 25.70 13.75 -2.10
C SER A 661 27.21 13.97 -2.30
N GLY A 662 27.80 13.35 -3.34
CA GLY A 662 29.21 13.56 -3.70
C GLY A 662 29.52 15.00 -4.09
N GLU A 663 28.64 15.62 -4.90
CA GLU A 663 28.78 17.03 -5.27
C GLU A 663 28.62 17.96 -4.05
N LEU A 664 27.69 17.63 -3.12
CA LEU A 664 27.56 18.36 -1.86
C LEU A 664 28.82 18.27 -1.00
N GLY A 665 29.43 17.08 -0.90
CA GLY A 665 30.70 16.90 -0.20
C GLY A 665 31.82 17.78 -0.74
N LYS A 666 31.94 17.96 -2.06
CA LYS A 666 32.92 18.88 -2.69
C LYS A 666 32.65 20.33 -2.29
N ILE A 667 31.40 20.80 -2.38
CA ILE A 667 31.03 22.18 -2.03
C ILE A 667 31.24 22.41 -0.54
N PHE A 668 30.89 21.45 0.30
CA PHE A 668 31.12 21.52 1.74
C PHE A 668 32.60 21.61 2.08
N ALA A 669 33.47 20.84 1.43
CA ALA A 669 34.92 20.88 1.66
C ALA A 669 35.48 22.28 1.36
N VAL A 670 35.10 22.90 0.23
CA VAL A 670 35.53 24.28 -0.12
C VAL A 670 35.02 25.28 0.93
N TRP A 671 33.78 25.17 1.37
CA TRP A 671 33.22 26.02 2.42
C TRP A 671 33.95 25.84 3.75
N ALA A 672 34.33 24.60 4.07
CA ALA A 672 34.99 24.24 5.32
C ALA A 672 36.42 24.83 5.41
N GLU A 673 37.13 25.07 4.31
CA GLU A 673 38.43 25.72 4.31
C GLU A 673 38.43 27.04 5.09
N HIS A 674 37.36 27.81 5.01
CA HIS A 674 37.23 29.12 5.65
C HIS A 674 36.43 29.08 6.96
N ASN A 675 35.50 28.14 7.11
CA ASN A 675 34.53 28.15 8.22
C ASN A 675 34.77 27.06 9.27
N ALA A 676 35.38 25.95 8.87
CA ALA A 676 35.62 24.78 9.72
C ALA A 676 36.90 24.02 9.31
N PRO A 677 38.07 24.68 9.19
CA PRO A 677 39.29 24.05 8.64
C PRO A 677 39.72 22.77 9.37
N GLY A 678 39.44 22.66 10.65
CA GLY A 678 39.78 21.46 11.43
C GLY A 678 39.07 20.18 11.00
N ILE A 679 37.98 20.25 10.20
CA ILE A 679 37.33 19.06 9.65
C ILE A 679 38.06 18.51 8.40
N LEU A 680 38.90 19.36 7.79
CA LEU A 680 39.76 19.01 6.67
C LEU A 680 41.11 18.52 7.21
N LYS A 681 41.20 17.25 7.54
CA LYS A 681 42.47 16.65 8.03
C LYS A 681 43.44 16.47 6.84
N ASN A 682 44.63 16.99 6.99
CA ASN A 682 45.71 16.84 6.01
C ASN A 682 46.30 15.43 5.99
#